data_17fc265366d5200c62702545abc6a8d3
#
_entry.id   17fc265366d5200c62702545abc6a8d3
#
_cell.length_a   1.000
_cell.length_b   1.000
_cell.length_c   1.000
_cell.angle_alpha   90.00
_cell.angle_beta   90.00
_cell.angle_gamma   90.00
#
_symmetry.space_group_name_H-M   'P 1'
#
loop_
_entity.id
_entity.type
_entity.pdbx_description
1 polymer ?
#
loop_
_entity_poly.entity_id
_entity_poly.type
_entity_poly.pdbx_seq_one_letter_code
_entity_poly.pdbx_strand_id
1 'polypeptide(L)'
;MRLKALVLLLLLQFIVPAFSQELLPFVENFTKSEYNGDNQVWNVVQGKDNAMYFANNHYFLRYDGVKWERYSLPNKTIIRSVFVDGDKIYCGSYKEFGYWKRVRGKMEYFSVSKDKNLFLGNADNEEIWKIFTHNGKIYFQSFNEIYIYNSKSVEKIKFPELISYCYVIDARIYVATVKSGVYILEGKKFNKIKNWQQLDNNIIHGIEKRHGVLYVFTKNNGIYTGDETGLSPWKSSLNNLIKGDVIVTAKFLNDSVLAVGTVLKGLYIINIKDNTFKNLNRKNSLKNNAVLSLSLDNEKDLWLGLDNGISHIEVNSPVNIFSDNLGILGSVYSLSTMPEGYLFVTNHGIFTYKDKMLNAIPNSQGQVWDIYKHDNEFVIGHNDGTFVYNDNSLKWVNPVNGGWKFLKSDFDNVYFQANYSGIAIYKDINDLSKWKILDSITKPIRNIAQNKKGELWAADNYRSLYRITYDDNFKVRRVENVSRSNNITSDFGVKIFNFRNEILFLINNNWYVYNSISAKLEKNKIFNSEFSNISDIIPIDEDHFMVLKQGLLYLIIQDKNDFKWRLLSEKYYQGRLIMENTSVYKDGNRLLINLDDGFITFDLSNDKPQTNDIKIEAYYLGNLIDDDTEVKYNQSVDVHLIAKYFGYGRPDLLYRLNDSELIPVKDGNIVLNNLSSGRQHIEIFTVSGNSDNKVAEYYFYVSRPWYFSIWMILVYIVVISGSFFLYYRWNAIRYNQRLKLNEEELKHKKQLLEFEMESENRLRQQEFEKHRLEMEVQNKASEVAGKSLSIAKHSEMIESIQEVLNNENNDGQLKTKIRQIIKTNTISKNEWQSFEKNLFKSHEEFVERLSKKYPSLTSKDIKLSIYLKMNLSSKEIAPLMNISFRGVELHRYRLRKKLELSQDESLYKFMISI
;
A
#
# COMPACT_ATOMS: atom_id res chain seq x y z
N MET A 1 28.81 -17.51 -52.39
CA MET A 1 28.19 -18.16 -51.21
C MET A 1 28.50 -17.44 -49.87
N ARG A 2 29.74 -17.07 -49.60
CA ARG A 2 30.10 -16.43 -48.28
C ARG A 2 29.43 -15.05 -48.04
N LEU A 3 29.25 -14.24 -49.09
CA LEU A 3 28.60 -12.92 -48.95
C LEU A 3 27.09 -13.04 -48.69
N LYS A 4 26.41 -14.04 -49.30
CA LYS A 4 24.98 -14.33 -49.02
C LYS A 4 24.77 -14.91 -47.61
N ALA A 5 25.70 -15.68 -47.10
CA ALA A 5 25.68 -16.17 -45.73
C ALA A 5 25.93 -15.05 -44.71
N LEU A 6 26.82 -14.11 -45.03
CA LEU A 6 27.07 -12.92 -44.18
C LEU A 6 25.86 -11.97 -44.13
N VAL A 7 25.20 -11.75 -45.27
CA VAL A 7 23.94 -10.97 -45.34
C VAL A 7 22.81 -11.66 -44.61
N LEU A 8 22.71 -13.00 -44.68
CA LEU A 8 21.73 -13.77 -43.92
C LEU A 8 22.03 -13.75 -42.41
N LEU A 9 23.31 -13.79 -42.04
CA LEU A 9 23.72 -13.66 -40.63
C LEU A 9 23.49 -12.24 -40.09
N LEU A 10 23.70 -11.21 -40.91
CA LEU A 10 23.36 -9.82 -40.57
C LEU A 10 21.84 -9.59 -40.50
N LEU A 11 21.05 -10.23 -41.36
CA LEU A 11 19.58 -10.17 -41.27
C LEU A 11 19.05 -10.96 -40.08
N LEU A 12 19.70 -12.01 -39.60
CA LEU A 12 19.37 -12.74 -38.39
C LEU A 12 19.72 -11.96 -37.10
N GLN A 13 20.63 -10.99 -37.15
CA GLN A 13 20.96 -10.11 -36.03
C GLN A 13 19.92 -9.01 -35.82
N PHE A 14 19.01 -8.77 -36.77
CA PHE A 14 17.92 -7.79 -36.64
C PHE A 14 16.57 -8.44 -36.25
N ILE A 15 16.51 -9.73 -35.96
CA ILE A 15 15.36 -10.31 -35.27
C ILE A 15 15.52 -9.99 -33.77
N VAL A 16 15.32 -8.74 -33.41
CA VAL A 16 14.99 -8.36 -32.03
C VAL A 16 13.68 -9.12 -31.75
N PRO A 17 13.67 -10.04 -30.78
CA PRO A 17 12.41 -10.68 -30.42
C PRO A 17 11.47 -9.55 -29.98
N ALA A 18 10.46 -9.28 -30.80
CA ALA A 18 9.39 -8.38 -30.43
C ALA A 18 8.68 -9.00 -29.22
N PHE A 19 9.02 -8.55 -28.03
CA PHE A 19 8.36 -8.97 -26.82
C PHE A 19 6.98 -8.32 -26.82
N SER A 20 5.94 -9.13 -27.02
CA SER A 20 4.56 -8.68 -26.85
C SER A 20 4.35 -8.34 -25.38
N GLN A 21 4.22 -7.06 -25.07
CA GLN A 21 3.79 -6.57 -23.78
C GLN A 21 2.29 -6.28 -23.88
N GLU A 22 1.49 -6.83 -22.99
CA GLU A 22 0.04 -6.72 -23.07
C GLU A 22 -0.54 -5.93 -21.90
N LEU A 23 -1.65 -5.24 -22.15
CA LEU A 23 -2.49 -4.69 -21.10
C LEU A 23 -3.21 -5.83 -20.39
N LEU A 24 -2.83 -6.13 -19.17
CA LEU A 24 -3.27 -7.29 -18.43
C LEU A 24 -4.16 -6.90 -17.24
N PRO A 25 -5.07 -7.80 -16.81
CA PRO A 25 -5.73 -7.62 -15.52
C PRO A 25 -4.71 -7.57 -14.40
N PHE A 26 -5.07 -6.93 -13.30
CA PHE A 26 -4.22 -6.88 -12.11
C PHE A 26 -3.99 -8.29 -11.55
N VAL A 27 -2.75 -8.57 -11.19
CA VAL A 27 -2.32 -9.85 -10.62
C VAL A 27 -1.65 -9.62 -9.28
N GLU A 28 -2.25 -10.14 -8.23
CA GLU A 28 -1.67 -10.19 -6.90
C GLU A 28 -0.96 -11.55 -6.72
N ASN A 29 0.33 -11.51 -6.41
CA ASN A 29 1.14 -12.72 -6.24
C ASN A 29 1.49 -12.93 -4.78
N PHE A 30 1.15 -14.08 -4.22
CA PHE A 30 1.50 -14.48 -2.86
C PHE A 30 2.68 -15.43 -2.87
N THR A 31 3.70 -15.11 -2.09
CA THR A 31 4.91 -15.89 -1.95
C THR A 31 4.80 -16.88 -0.79
N LYS A 32 5.61 -17.94 -0.83
CA LYS A 32 5.66 -18.92 0.28
C LYS A 32 6.07 -18.32 1.63
N SER A 33 6.74 -17.17 1.64
CA SER A 33 7.07 -16.46 2.87
C SER A 33 5.84 -15.75 3.48
N GLU A 34 4.89 -15.32 2.64
CA GLU A 34 3.65 -14.68 3.09
C GLU A 34 2.68 -15.72 3.64
N TYR A 35 2.44 -16.81 2.92
CA TYR A 35 1.54 -17.87 3.40
C TYR A 35 2.22 -18.92 4.27
N ASN A 36 3.53 -18.81 4.50
CA ASN A 36 4.35 -19.69 5.36
C ASN A 36 4.16 -21.18 5.05
N GLY A 37 4.18 -21.56 3.77
CA GLY A 37 3.89 -22.91 3.28
C GLY A 37 4.92 -23.42 2.29
N ASP A 38 4.54 -24.48 1.54
CA ASP A 38 5.36 -25.10 0.51
C ASP A 38 5.21 -24.42 -0.86
N ASN A 39 6.00 -24.84 -1.84
CA ASN A 39 6.00 -24.25 -3.17
C ASN A 39 4.70 -24.53 -3.93
N GLN A 40 4.34 -25.83 -4.05
CA GLN A 40 3.30 -26.30 -4.96
C GLN A 40 1.91 -26.19 -4.35
N VAL A 41 0.98 -25.65 -5.14
CA VAL A 41 -0.43 -25.56 -4.76
C VAL A 41 -1.29 -26.34 -5.74
N TRP A 42 -1.69 -27.52 -5.31
CA TRP A 42 -2.33 -28.53 -6.16
C TRP A 42 -3.83 -28.28 -6.40
N ASN A 43 -4.46 -27.61 -5.46
CA ASN A 43 -5.89 -27.30 -5.57
C ASN A 43 -6.24 -26.05 -4.79
N VAL A 44 -7.23 -25.31 -5.24
CA VAL A 44 -7.74 -24.09 -4.61
C VAL A 44 -9.27 -24.05 -4.70
N VAL A 45 -9.94 -23.70 -3.61
CA VAL A 45 -11.40 -23.56 -3.55
C VAL A 45 -11.79 -22.44 -2.58
N GLN A 46 -12.94 -21.81 -2.82
CA GLN A 46 -13.52 -20.84 -1.88
C GLN A 46 -14.57 -21.51 -0.98
N GLY A 47 -14.51 -21.23 0.33
CA GLY A 47 -15.49 -21.66 1.31
C GLY A 47 -16.73 -20.77 1.39
N LYS A 48 -17.74 -21.24 2.10
CA LYS A 48 -18.95 -20.44 2.41
C LYS A 48 -18.68 -19.28 3.37
N ASP A 49 -17.57 -19.34 4.10
CA ASP A 49 -17.07 -18.28 4.98
C ASP A 49 -16.29 -17.19 4.23
N ASN A 50 -16.37 -17.20 2.89
CA ASN A 50 -15.63 -16.37 1.94
C ASN A 50 -14.10 -16.60 1.90
N ALA A 51 -13.53 -17.42 2.79
CA ALA A 51 -12.10 -17.70 2.77
C ALA A 51 -11.72 -18.62 1.59
N MET A 52 -10.50 -18.44 1.10
CA MET A 52 -9.87 -19.35 0.14
C MET A 52 -9.12 -20.45 0.86
N TYR A 53 -9.20 -21.67 0.33
CA TYR A 53 -8.56 -22.86 0.88
C TYR A 53 -7.67 -23.52 -0.16
N PHE A 54 -6.48 -23.95 0.27
CA PHE A 54 -5.47 -24.44 -0.65
C PHE A 54 -4.89 -25.79 -0.19
N ALA A 55 -4.73 -26.69 -1.14
CA ALA A 55 -3.91 -27.88 -0.98
C ALA A 55 -2.45 -27.55 -1.34
N ASN A 56 -1.61 -27.32 -0.33
CA ASN A 56 -0.24 -26.85 -0.49
C ASN A 56 0.75 -27.89 0.05
N ASN A 57 1.04 -28.95 -0.74
CA ASN A 57 1.89 -30.05 -0.31
C ASN A 57 1.57 -30.54 1.11
N HIS A 58 2.48 -30.33 2.08
CA HIS A 58 2.30 -30.77 3.48
C HIS A 58 1.31 -29.91 4.28
N TYR A 59 0.76 -28.84 3.67
CA TYR A 59 -0.06 -27.87 4.37
C TYR A 59 -1.44 -27.71 3.78
N PHE A 60 -2.41 -27.56 4.66
CA PHE A 60 -3.72 -27.00 4.36
C PHE A 60 -3.67 -25.51 4.71
N LEU A 61 -3.84 -24.65 3.70
CA LEU A 61 -3.81 -23.20 3.91
C LEU A 61 -5.22 -22.64 3.85
N ARG A 62 -5.46 -21.60 4.63
CA ARG A 62 -6.67 -20.78 4.60
C ARG A 62 -6.27 -19.32 4.49
N TYR A 63 -6.94 -18.57 3.63
CA TYR A 63 -6.79 -17.13 3.46
C TYR A 63 -8.15 -16.45 3.46
N ASP A 64 -8.39 -15.51 4.37
CA ASP A 64 -9.65 -14.79 4.50
C ASP A 64 -9.63 -13.36 3.94
N GLY A 65 -8.57 -13.03 3.20
CA GLY A 65 -8.34 -11.69 2.69
C GLY A 65 -7.49 -10.81 3.62
N VAL A 66 -7.25 -11.26 4.86
CA VAL A 66 -6.48 -10.54 5.88
C VAL A 66 -5.29 -11.38 6.33
N LYS A 67 -5.53 -12.64 6.65
CA LYS A 67 -4.54 -13.50 7.27
C LYS A 67 -4.44 -14.85 6.57
N TRP A 68 -3.20 -15.31 6.44
CA TRP A 68 -2.88 -16.68 6.08
C TRP A 68 -2.82 -17.56 7.32
N GLU A 69 -3.56 -18.66 7.30
CA GLU A 69 -3.50 -19.71 8.31
C GLU A 69 -2.96 -20.98 7.71
N ARG A 70 -2.06 -21.67 8.42
CA ARG A 70 -1.41 -22.90 7.98
C ARG A 70 -1.66 -24.02 8.94
N TYR A 71 -2.14 -25.14 8.43
CA TYR A 71 -2.43 -26.37 9.18
C TYR A 71 -1.76 -27.56 8.50
N SER A 72 -1.48 -28.62 9.25
CA SER A 72 -0.95 -29.90 8.73
C SER A 72 -1.89 -31.03 9.13
N LEU A 73 -1.96 -32.06 8.28
CA LEU A 73 -2.60 -33.31 8.65
C LEU A 73 -1.84 -33.96 9.82
N PRO A 74 -2.51 -34.78 10.67
CA PRO A 74 -1.84 -35.45 11.79
C PRO A 74 -0.63 -36.30 11.40
N ASN A 75 -0.69 -36.92 10.24
CA ASN A 75 0.38 -37.74 9.67
C ASN A 75 1.38 -36.97 8.80
N LYS A 76 1.21 -35.67 8.64
CA LYS A 76 2.05 -34.73 7.85
C LYS A 76 2.28 -35.18 6.39
N THR A 77 1.31 -35.87 5.81
CA THR A 77 1.36 -36.29 4.40
C THR A 77 0.97 -35.16 3.43
N ILE A 78 1.31 -35.38 2.16
CA ILE A 78 1.05 -34.39 1.08
C ILE A 78 -0.45 -34.29 0.80
N ILE A 79 -0.99 -33.07 0.76
CA ILE A 79 -2.37 -32.78 0.43
C ILE A 79 -2.46 -32.48 -1.08
N ARG A 80 -3.32 -33.20 -1.80
CA ARG A 80 -3.48 -33.10 -3.26
C ARG A 80 -4.79 -32.40 -3.66
N SER A 81 -5.83 -32.55 -2.88
CA SER A 81 -7.13 -32.04 -3.23
C SER A 81 -7.89 -31.44 -2.05
N VAL A 82 -8.67 -30.43 -2.33
CA VAL A 82 -9.62 -29.80 -1.42
C VAL A 82 -10.94 -29.59 -2.12
N PHE A 83 -12.06 -29.71 -1.39
CA PHE A 83 -13.41 -29.56 -1.93
C PHE A 83 -14.36 -29.03 -0.84
N VAL A 84 -15.17 -28.06 -1.18
CA VAL A 84 -16.13 -27.44 -0.24
C VAL A 84 -17.50 -28.06 -0.36
N ASP A 85 -18.04 -28.52 0.76
CA ASP A 85 -19.45 -28.89 0.88
C ASP A 85 -20.02 -28.40 2.22
N GLY A 86 -20.86 -27.41 2.18
CA GLY A 86 -21.38 -26.76 3.38
C GLY A 86 -20.31 -26.00 4.16
N ASP A 87 -20.19 -26.35 5.44
CA ASP A 87 -19.19 -25.84 6.38
C ASP A 87 -17.95 -26.74 6.48
N LYS A 88 -17.88 -27.79 5.66
CA LYS A 88 -16.79 -28.75 5.63
C LYS A 88 -15.92 -28.53 4.40
N ILE A 89 -14.62 -28.51 4.63
CA ILE A 89 -13.63 -28.47 3.57
C ILE A 89 -12.98 -29.84 3.49
N TYR A 90 -13.46 -30.67 2.57
CA TYR A 90 -12.92 -32.00 2.36
C TYR A 90 -11.50 -31.94 1.83
N CYS A 91 -10.66 -32.88 2.28
CA CYS A 91 -9.23 -32.90 2.00
C CYS A 91 -8.80 -34.31 1.63
N GLY A 92 -8.03 -34.43 0.56
CA GLY A 92 -7.47 -35.66 0.06
C GLY A 92 -5.93 -35.63 0.08
N SER A 93 -5.34 -36.74 0.56
CA SER A 93 -3.91 -36.88 0.80
C SER A 93 -3.41 -38.29 0.45
N TYR A 94 -2.16 -38.62 0.80
CA TYR A 94 -1.60 -39.96 0.67
C TYR A 94 -2.17 -40.90 1.73
N LYS A 95 -2.89 -41.90 1.29
CA LYS A 95 -3.57 -42.91 2.14
C LYS A 95 -4.41 -42.29 3.29
N GLU A 96 -4.93 -41.09 3.05
CA GLU A 96 -5.72 -40.36 4.04
C GLU A 96 -6.70 -39.40 3.34
N PHE A 97 -7.93 -39.34 3.83
CA PHE A 97 -8.91 -38.33 3.48
C PHE A 97 -9.89 -38.04 4.60
N GLY A 98 -10.38 -36.82 4.63
CA GLY A 98 -11.30 -36.34 5.66
C GLY A 98 -11.79 -34.94 5.34
N TYR A 99 -12.12 -34.19 6.36
CA TYR A 99 -12.52 -32.80 6.18
C TYR A 99 -12.01 -31.93 7.33
N TRP A 100 -11.79 -30.67 7.00
CA TRP A 100 -11.56 -29.61 7.94
C TRP A 100 -12.86 -28.89 8.25
N LYS A 101 -13.02 -28.47 9.49
CA LYS A 101 -14.14 -27.65 9.95
C LYS A 101 -13.60 -26.56 10.88
N ARG A 102 -14.15 -25.36 10.79
CA ARG A 102 -13.76 -24.24 11.65
C ARG A 102 -14.47 -24.35 13.00
N VAL A 103 -13.67 -24.47 14.07
CA VAL A 103 -14.14 -24.56 15.46
C VAL A 103 -13.43 -23.46 16.25
N ARG A 104 -14.20 -22.57 16.89
CA ARG A 104 -13.66 -21.45 17.69
C ARG A 104 -12.54 -20.65 16.99
N GLY A 105 -12.72 -20.37 15.69
CA GLY A 105 -11.77 -19.59 14.90
C GLY A 105 -10.57 -20.36 14.34
N LYS A 106 -10.42 -21.66 14.65
CA LYS A 106 -9.34 -22.52 14.14
C LYS A 106 -9.88 -23.68 13.31
N MET A 107 -9.10 -24.15 12.35
CA MET A 107 -9.47 -25.33 11.56
C MET A 107 -9.09 -26.60 12.31
N GLU A 108 -10.02 -27.52 12.46
CA GLU A 108 -9.83 -28.85 13.04
C GLU A 108 -10.05 -29.92 11.95
N TYR A 109 -9.19 -30.94 11.91
CA TYR A 109 -9.26 -32.02 10.94
C TYR A 109 -10.00 -33.23 11.51
N PHE A 110 -10.95 -33.76 10.74
CA PHE A 110 -11.72 -34.95 11.02
C PHE A 110 -11.46 -36.00 9.93
N SER A 111 -10.73 -37.06 10.26
CA SER A 111 -10.46 -38.13 9.33
C SER A 111 -11.73 -38.94 9.03
N VAL A 112 -11.95 -39.23 7.74
CA VAL A 112 -13.01 -40.12 7.26
C VAL A 112 -12.46 -41.50 6.93
N SER A 113 -11.19 -41.59 6.57
CA SER A 113 -10.50 -42.87 6.19
C SER A 113 -9.96 -43.66 7.34
N LYS A 114 -9.66 -43.04 8.49
CA LYS A 114 -9.02 -43.64 9.64
C LYS A 114 -9.82 -44.85 10.17
N ASP A 115 -9.13 -45.86 10.61
CA ASP A 115 -9.65 -47.07 11.25
C ASP A 115 -10.65 -47.91 10.41
N LYS A 116 -10.70 -47.69 9.08
CA LYS A 116 -11.61 -48.39 8.15
C LYS A 116 -10.92 -49.41 7.25
N ASN A 117 -9.62 -49.62 7.40
CA ASN A 117 -8.82 -50.55 6.59
C ASN A 117 -8.99 -50.38 5.08
N LEU A 118 -9.25 -49.16 4.60
CA LEU A 118 -9.58 -48.85 3.21
C LEU A 118 -8.41 -49.08 2.24
N PHE A 119 -7.18 -48.97 2.73
CA PHE A 119 -5.96 -48.98 1.94
C PHE A 119 -5.20 -50.32 2.01
N LEU A 120 -5.77 -51.33 2.68
CA LEU A 120 -5.19 -52.65 2.73
C LEU A 120 -5.19 -53.31 1.32
N GLY A 121 -4.04 -53.76 0.88
CA GLY A 121 -3.90 -54.40 -0.45
C GLY A 121 -3.89 -53.45 -1.66
N ASN A 122 -3.82 -52.16 -1.41
CA ASN A 122 -3.73 -51.15 -2.46
C ASN A 122 -2.27 -50.93 -2.90
N ALA A 123 -2.10 -50.28 -4.06
CA ALA A 123 -0.80 -49.83 -4.52
C ALA A 123 -0.14 -48.89 -3.50
N ASP A 124 1.19 -48.86 -3.46
CA ASP A 124 1.93 -48.06 -2.48
C ASP A 124 1.75 -46.55 -2.62
N ASN A 125 1.32 -46.06 -3.80
CA ASN A 125 1.17 -44.67 -4.13
C ASN A 125 -0.31 -44.22 -4.17
N GLU A 126 -1.11 -44.64 -3.22
CA GLU A 126 -2.54 -44.25 -3.14
C GLU A 126 -2.73 -42.82 -2.64
N GLU A 127 -2.78 -41.86 -3.54
CA GLU A 127 -3.04 -40.46 -3.27
C GLU A 127 -4.42 -40.04 -3.77
N ILE A 128 -5.13 -39.20 -3.03
CA ILE A 128 -6.45 -38.71 -3.40
C ILE A 128 -6.31 -37.39 -4.19
N TRP A 129 -6.44 -37.48 -5.49
CA TRP A 129 -6.20 -36.39 -6.42
C TRP A 129 -7.42 -35.51 -6.69
N LYS A 130 -8.64 -36.04 -6.52
CA LYS A 130 -9.85 -35.29 -6.76
C LYS A 130 -10.96 -35.63 -5.78
N ILE A 131 -11.72 -34.62 -5.40
CA ILE A 131 -12.90 -34.76 -4.55
C ILE A 131 -14.06 -34.05 -5.26
N PHE A 132 -15.21 -34.69 -5.29
CA PHE A 132 -16.43 -34.14 -5.88
C PHE A 132 -17.67 -34.67 -5.18
N THR A 133 -18.81 -34.00 -5.41
CA THR A 133 -20.11 -34.46 -4.89
C THR A 133 -20.98 -34.99 -6.03
N HIS A 134 -21.75 -36.02 -5.74
CA HIS A 134 -22.78 -36.51 -6.65
C HIS A 134 -23.89 -37.19 -5.82
N ASN A 135 -25.16 -36.84 -6.07
CA ASN A 135 -26.34 -37.38 -5.38
C ASN A 135 -26.20 -37.34 -3.82
N GLY A 136 -25.69 -36.22 -3.28
CA GLY A 136 -25.54 -36.03 -1.83
C GLY A 136 -24.44 -36.89 -1.16
N LYS A 137 -23.58 -37.53 -1.95
CA LYS A 137 -22.42 -38.29 -1.47
C LYS A 137 -21.13 -37.61 -1.91
N ILE A 138 -20.07 -37.73 -1.11
CA ILE A 138 -18.73 -37.22 -1.41
C ILE A 138 -17.88 -38.35 -1.99
N TYR A 139 -17.28 -38.09 -3.13
CA TYR A 139 -16.41 -39.01 -3.84
C TYR A 139 -14.95 -38.56 -3.71
N PHE A 140 -14.11 -39.47 -3.27
CA PHE A 140 -12.65 -39.29 -3.21
C PHE A 140 -12.01 -40.18 -4.26
N GLN A 141 -11.30 -39.61 -5.22
CA GLN A 141 -10.73 -40.32 -6.34
C GLN A 141 -9.20 -40.36 -6.21
N SER A 142 -8.66 -41.58 -6.25
CA SER A 142 -7.24 -41.85 -6.48
C SER A 142 -6.98 -42.26 -7.94
N PHE A 143 -5.76 -42.68 -8.27
CA PHE A 143 -5.47 -43.22 -9.60
C PHE A 143 -6.04 -44.64 -9.81
N ASN A 144 -6.35 -45.37 -8.74
CA ASN A 144 -6.77 -46.75 -8.82
C ASN A 144 -8.23 -46.97 -8.38
N GLU A 145 -8.72 -46.12 -7.48
CA GLU A 145 -9.97 -46.38 -6.75
C GLU A 145 -10.77 -45.10 -6.53
N ILE A 146 -12.07 -45.31 -6.35
CA ILE A 146 -13.00 -44.26 -5.98
C ILE A 146 -13.64 -44.63 -4.62
N TYR A 147 -13.50 -43.78 -3.62
CA TYR A 147 -14.10 -43.96 -2.29
C TYR A 147 -15.33 -43.06 -2.20
N ILE A 148 -16.47 -43.63 -1.81
CA ILE A 148 -17.76 -42.94 -1.73
C ILE A 148 -18.17 -42.82 -0.29
N TYR A 149 -18.22 -41.61 0.22
CA TYR A 149 -18.63 -41.28 1.59
C TYR A 149 -20.08 -40.77 1.64
N ASN A 150 -20.91 -41.41 2.45
CA ASN A 150 -22.33 -41.09 2.65
C ASN A 150 -22.64 -40.49 4.03
N SER A 151 -21.70 -39.83 4.67
CA SER A 151 -21.73 -39.29 6.04
C SER A 151 -21.66 -40.34 7.17
N LYS A 152 -21.83 -41.62 6.90
CA LYS A 152 -21.78 -42.71 7.90
C LYS A 152 -20.72 -43.75 7.55
N SER A 153 -20.69 -44.19 6.31
CA SER A 153 -19.80 -45.25 5.82
C SER A 153 -19.05 -44.82 4.58
N VAL A 154 -17.95 -45.52 4.27
CA VAL A 154 -17.19 -45.35 3.06
C VAL A 154 -17.30 -46.65 2.25
N GLU A 155 -17.74 -46.55 1.02
CA GLU A 155 -17.73 -47.61 0.04
C GLU A 155 -16.57 -47.42 -0.92
N LYS A 156 -15.91 -48.51 -1.35
CA LYS A 156 -14.78 -48.47 -2.27
C LYS A 156 -15.17 -49.13 -3.60
N ILE A 157 -14.85 -48.47 -4.70
CA ILE A 157 -14.98 -49.00 -6.06
C ILE A 157 -13.59 -49.06 -6.70
N LYS A 158 -13.14 -50.24 -7.11
CA LYS A 158 -11.90 -50.41 -7.83
C LYS A 158 -12.17 -50.22 -9.32
N PHE A 159 -11.35 -49.39 -9.98
CA PHE A 159 -11.37 -49.29 -11.45
C PHE A 159 -10.31 -50.20 -12.05
N PRO A 160 -10.59 -50.81 -13.21
CA PRO A 160 -9.68 -51.80 -13.82
C PRO A 160 -8.38 -51.19 -14.38
N GLU A 161 -8.35 -49.86 -14.60
CA GLU A 161 -7.22 -49.13 -15.19
C GLU A 161 -6.85 -47.90 -14.33
N LEU A 162 -5.80 -47.18 -14.72
CA LEU A 162 -5.43 -45.94 -14.05
C LEU A 162 -6.39 -44.81 -14.42
N ILE A 163 -7.06 -44.25 -13.43
CA ILE A 163 -7.91 -43.09 -13.57
C ILE A 163 -7.02 -41.86 -13.70
N SER A 164 -7.30 -40.99 -14.67
CA SER A 164 -6.72 -39.66 -14.73
C SER A 164 -7.49 -38.76 -13.75
N TYR A 165 -8.73 -38.39 -14.11
CA TYR A 165 -9.63 -37.63 -13.25
C TYR A 165 -11.10 -37.98 -13.51
N CYS A 166 -11.92 -37.73 -12.48
CA CYS A 166 -13.38 -37.85 -12.59
C CYS A 166 -14.04 -36.46 -12.76
N TYR A 167 -15.11 -36.39 -13.54
CA TYR A 167 -15.88 -35.16 -13.78
C TYR A 167 -17.37 -35.42 -13.64
N VAL A 168 -18.10 -34.47 -13.05
CA VAL A 168 -19.57 -34.53 -12.96
C VAL A 168 -20.17 -33.51 -13.92
N ILE A 169 -20.90 -33.99 -14.89
CA ILE A 169 -21.54 -33.16 -15.93
C ILE A 169 -22.96 -33.69 -16.15
N ASP A 170 -23.96 -32.83 -16.08
CA ASP A 170 -25.40 -33.19 -16.24
C ASP A 170 -25.81 -34.41 -15.38
N ALA A 171 -25.39 -34.38 -14.08
CA ALA A 171 -25.62 -35.46 -13.13
C ALA A 171 -25.07 -36.84 -13.54
N ARG A 172 -24.07 -36.88 -14.44
CA ARG A 172 -23.31 -38.09 -14.78
C ARG A 172 -21.86 -37.96 -14.36
N ILE A 173 -21.25 -39.09 -13.98
CA ILE A 173 -19.83 -39.14 -13.62
C ILE A 173 -19.04 -39.69 -14.80
N TYR A 174 -18.20 -38.82 -15.39
CA TYR A 174 -17.23 -39.17 -16.41
C TYR A 174 -15.91 -39.55 -15.75
N VAL A 175 -15.40 -40.73 -16.05
CA VAL A 175 -14.13 -41.23 -15.52
C VAL A 175 -13.14 -41.25 -16.69
N ALA A 176 -12.25 -40.31 -16.70
CA ALA A 176 -11.14 -40.27 -17.67
C ALA A 176 -9.99 -41.17 -17.21
N THR A 177 -9.43 -41.93 -18.12
CA THR A 177 -8.33 -42.86 -17.86
C THR A 177 -7.05 -42.37 -18.51
N VAL A 178 -5.94 -42.97 -18.12
CA VAL A 178 -4.61 -42.63 -18.69
C VAL A 178 -4.46 -43.16 -20.12
N LYS A 179 -5.10 -44.32 -20.44
CA LYS A 179 -4.89 -45.02 -21.69
C LYS A 179 -6.14 -45.26 -22.54
N SER A 180 -7.25 -45.56 -21.89
CA SER A 180 -8.46 -46.06 -22.59
C SER A 180 -9.57 -45.05 -22.74
N GLY A 181 -9.27 -43.75 -22.73
CA GLY A 181 -10.21 -42.65 -22.94
C GLY A 181 -11.17 -42.47 -21.77
N VAL A 182 -12.45 -42.31 -22.03
CA VAL A 182 -13.45 -41.89 -21.02
C VAL A 182 -14.57 -42.91 -20.85
N TYR A 183 -14.95 -43.13 -19.61
CA TYR A 183 -16.05 -43.97 -19.18
C TYR A 183 -17.12 -43.16 -18.46
N ILE A 184 -18.34 -43.64 -18.46
CA ILE A 184 -19.42 -43.15 -17.59
C ILE A 184 -19.58 -44.15 -16.43
N LEU A 185 -19.56 -43.66 -15.20
CA LEU A 185 -19.86 -44.46 -14.03
C LEU A 185 -21.37 -44.46 -13.72
N GLU A 186 -21.99 -45.61 -13.86
CA GLU A 186 -23.40 -45.82 -13.53
C GLU A 186 -23.53 -46.88 -12.41
N GLY A 187 -23.85 -46.40 -11.21
CA GLY A 187 -23.78 -47.23 -10.00
C GLY A 187 -22.34 -47.72 -9.73
N LYS A 188 -22.05 -49.02 -10.03
CA LYS A 188 -20.71 -49.62 -9.93
C LYS A 188 -20.14 -50.04 -11.25
N LYS A 189 -20.85 -49.82 -12.37
CA LYS A 189 -20.43 -50.22 -13.73
C LYS A 189 -19.79 -49.03 -14.45
N PHE A 190 -18.76 -49.35 -15.20
CA PHE A 190 -18.05 -48.39 -16.04
C PHE A 190 -18.35 -48.66 -17.50
N ASN A 191 -19.04 -47.77 -18.16
CA ASN A 191 -19.42 -47.89 -19.57
C ASN A 191 -18.53 -46.99 -20.42
N LYS A 192 -17.65 -47.58 -21.27
CA LYS A 192 -16.77 -46.78 -22.15
C LYS A 192 -17.60 -46.00 -23.20
N ILE A 193 -17.23 -44.72 -23.40
CA ILE A 193 -17.83 -43.90 -24.48
C ILE A 193 -17.12 -44.28 -25.78
N LYS A 194 -17.81 -45.11 -26.59
CA LYS A 194 -17.21 -45.70 -27.82
C LYS A 194 -16.89 -44.63 -28.87
N ASN A 195 -17.60 -43.56 -28.94
CA ASN A 195 -17.43 -42.50 -29.93
C ASN A 195 -16.31 -41.48 -29.60
N TRP A 196 -15.54 -41.72 -28.53
CA TRP A 196 -14.44 -40.86 -28.08
C TRP A 196 -13.08 -41.55 -28.19
N GLN A 197 -12.87 -42.42 -29.17
CA GLN A 197 -11.62 -43.18 -29.38
C GLN A 197 -10.41 -42.29 -29.60
N GLN A 198 -10.58 -41.07 -30.16
CA GLN A 198 -9.50 -40.11 -30.33
C GLN A 198 -8.90 -39.62 -29.01
N LEU A 199 -9.57 -39.90 -27.90
CA LEU A 199 -9.06 -39.62 -26.56
C LEU A 199 -8.28 -40.81 -25.93
N ASP A 200 -8.23 -41.95 -26.58
CA ASP A 200 -7.42 -43.06 -26.12
C ASP A 200 -5.92 -42.64 -26.11
N ASN A 201 -5.17 -43.03 -25.06
CA ASN A 201 -3.81 -42.60 -24.80
C ASN A 201 -3.64 -41.05 -24.54
N ASN A 202 -4.72 -40.35 -24.25
CA ASN A 202 -4.70 -38.94 -23.86
C ASN A 202 -5.08 -38.77 -22.39
N ILE A 203 -4.19 -38.18 -21.62
CA ILE A 203 -4.50 -37.77 -20.24
C ILE A 203 -5.42 -36.55 -20.33
N ILE A 204 -6.58 -36.63 -19.69
CA ILE A 204 -7.60 -35.57 -19.70
C ILE A 204 -7.51 -34.82 -18.36
N HIS A 205 -7.32 -33.52 -18.45
CA HIS A 205 -7.19 -32.61 -17.33
C HIS A 205 -8.41 -31.72 -17.08
N GLY A 206 -9.44 -31.80 -17.95
CA GLY A 206 -10.68 -31.09 -17.77
C GLY A 206 -11.76 -31.59 -18.74
N ILE A 207 -13.00 -31.63 -18.29
CA ILE A 207 -14.18 -31.75 -19.12
C ILE A 207 -15.18 -30.72 -18.59
N GLU A 208 -15.62 -29.79 -19.45
CA GLU A 208 -16.65 -28.81 -19.12
C GLU A 208 -17.70 -28.74 -20.23
N LYS A 209 -18.93 -28.39 -19.88
CA LYS A 209 -20.03 -28.22 -20.85
C LYS A 209 -20.46 -26.77 -20.89
N ARG A 210 -20.55 -26.22 -22.11
CA ARG A 210 -21.07 -24.87 -22.37
C ARG A 210 -21.98 -24.88 -23.61
N HIS A 211 -23.16 -24.30 -23.48
CA HIS A 211 -24.16 -24.22 -24.54
C HIS A 211 -24.43 -25.57 -25.27
N GLY A 212 -24.48 -26.66 -24.49
CA GLY A 212 -24.67 -28.01 -25.04
C GLY A 212 -23.40 -28.67 -25.55
N VAL A 213 -22.30 -27.93 -25.77
CA VAL A 213 -21.02 -28.45 -26.29
C VAL A 213 -20.12 -28.85 -25.10
N LEU A 214 -19.55 -30.06 -25.19
CA LEU A 214 -18.52 -30.55 -24.30
C LEU A 214 -17.15 -30.05 -24.77
N TYR A 215 -16.35 -29.52 -23.87
CA TYR A 215 -14.94 -29.16 -24.06
C TYR A 215 -14.10 -30.12 -23.26
N VAL A 216 -13.24 -30.86 -23.94
CA VAL A 216 -12.34 -31.84 -23.31
C VAL A 216 -10.91 -31.35 -23.46
N PHE A 217 -10.26 -31.11 -22.30
CA PHE A 217 -8.91 -30.58 -22.24
C PHE A 217 -7.92 -31.69 -22.02
N THR A 218 -7.09 -31.97 -23.03
CA THR A 218 -6.07 -33.02 -22.98
C THR A 218 -4.71 -32.43 -22.58
N LYS A 219 -3.90 -33.19 -21.94
CA LYS A 219 -2.57 -32.76 -21.47
C LYS A 219 -1.70 -32.25 -22.63
N ASN A 220 -1.58 -33.00 -23.73
CA ASN A 220 -0.62 -32.72 -24.80
C ASN A 220 -1.23 -32.52 -26.18
N ASN A 221 -2.51 -32.84 -26.35
CA ASN A 221 -3.17 -32.84 -27.65
C ASN A 221 -4.21 -31.73 -27.84
N GLY A 222 -4.16 -30.72 -26.94
CA GLY A 222 -5.04 -29.56 -27.02
C GLY A 222 -6.46 -29.85 -26.53
N ILE A 223 -7.42 -29.12 -27.09
CA ILE A 223 -8.82 -29.12 -26.70
C ILE A 223 -9.63 -29.82 -27.80
N TYR A 224 -10.57 -30.68 -27.39
CA TYR A 224 -11.57 -31.27 -28.24
C TYR A 224 -12.95 -30.72 -27.88
N THR A 225 -13.80 -30.61 -28.88
CA THR A 225 -15.20 -30.13 -28.73
C THR A 225 -16.17 -31.06 -29.41
N GLY A 226 -17.39 -31.17 -28.86
CA GLY A 226 -18.45 -31.99 -29.40
C GLY A 226 -19.48 -32.37 -28.35
N ASP A 227 -20.02 -33.58 -28.47
CA ASP A 227 -20.97 -34.15 -27.52
C ASP A 227 -20.72 -35.67 -27.33
N GLU A 228 -21.62 -36.39 -26.67
CA GLU A 228 -21.47 -37.85 -26.46
C GLU A 228 -21.45 -38.66 -27.75
N THR A 229 -21.97 -38.12 -28.86
CA THR A 229 -22.00 -38.78 -30.17
C THR A 229 -20.70 -38.68 -30.94
N GLY A 230 -19.86 -37.66 -30.59
CA GLY A 230 -18.55 -37.49 -31.18
C GLY A 230 -17.82 -36.23 -30.74
N LEU A 231 -16.52 -36.31 -30.73
CA LEU A 231 -15.65 -35.18 -30.49
C LEU A 231 -14.78 -34.88 -31.70
N SER A 232 -14.37 -33.66 -31.86
CA SER A 232 -13.35 -33.24 -32.83
C SER A 232 -12.38 -32.24 -32.18
N PRO A 233 -11.16 -32.11 -32.71
CA PRO A 233 -10.26 -31.04 -32.24
C PRO A 233 -10.97 -29.69 -32.34
N TRP A 234 -10.84 -28.87 -31.33
CA TRP A 234 -11.42 -27.52 -31.30
C TRP A 234 -10.95 -26.71 -32.51
N LYS A 235 -11.90 -26.24 -33.32
CA LYS A 235 -11.65 -25.49 -34.55
C LYS A 235 -11.25 -24.05 -34.28
N SER A 236 -10.06 -23.87 -33.74
CA SER A 236 -9.44 -22.57 -33.47
C SER A 236 -7.95 -22.66 -33.73
N SER A 237 -7.36 -21.60 -34.28
CA SER A 237 -5.91 -21.47 -34.43
C SER A 237 -5.19 -21.54 -33.05
N LEU A 238 -5.88 -21.08 -32.00
CA LEU A 238 -5.35 -21.14 -30.62
C LEU A 238 -5.17 -22.57 -30.12
N ASN A 239 -5.93 -23.53 -30.61
CA ASN A 239 -5.76 -24.91 -30.21
C ASN A 239 -4.37 -25.44 -30.57
N ASN A 240 -3.84 -25.06 -31.71
CA ASN A 240 -2.47 -25.42 -32.12
C ASN A 240 -1.41 -24.69 -31.29
N LEU A 241 -1.69 -23.45 -30.85
CA LEU A 241 -0.80 -22.68 -29.99
C LEU A 241 -0.62 -23.34 -28.62
N ILE A 242 -1.72 -23.74 -27.96
CA ILE A 242 -1.71 -24.29 -26.61
C ILE A 242 -1.39 -25.79 -26.55
N LYS A 243 -1.52 -26.50 -27.64
CA LYS A 243 -1.29 -27.96 -27.71
C LYS A 243 0.09 -28.37 -27.20
N GLY A 244 1.14 -27.59 -27.46
CA GLY A 244 2.53 -27.88 -27.05
C GLY A 244 2.86 -27.41 -25.61
N ASP A 245 1.96 -26.70 -24.93
CA ASP A 245 2.27 -26.03 -23.65
C ASP A 245 1.91 -26.86 -22.40
N VAL A 246 1.43 -28.08 -22.58
CA VAL A 246 1.04 -29.01 -21.52
C VAL A 246 -0.09 -28.43 -20.63
N ILE A 247 -1.33 -28.63 -21.07
CA ILE A 247 -2.51 -28.22 -20.32
C ILE A 247 -2.63 -29.01 -19.02
N VAL A 248 -2.81 -28.34 -17.88
CA VAL A 248 -3.01 -28.93 -16.56
C VAL A 248 -4.41 -28.69 -16.03
N THR A 249 -4.96 -27.54 -16.29
CA THR A 249 -6.28 -27.15 -15.78
C THR A 249 -6.96 -26.18 -16.73
N ALA A 250 -8.28 -26.20 -16.77
CA ALA A 250 -9.07 -25.24 -17.53
C ALA A 250 -10.40 -24.97 -16.85
N LYS A 251 -10.92 -23.77 -17.04
CA LYS A 251 -12.18 -23.31 -16.46
C LYS A 251 -12.83 -22.22 -17.30
N PHE A 252 -14.12 -22.33 -17.54
CA PHE A 252 -14.88 -21.21 -18.10
C PHE A 252 -15.14 -20.15 -17.02
N LEU A 253 -14.78 -18.91 -17.31
CA LEU A 253 -15.05 -17.74 -16.45
C LEU A 253 -16.49 -17.26 -16.63
N ASN A 254 -16.96 -17.31 -17.88
CA ASN A 254 -18.32 -17.02 -18.31
C ASN A 254 -18.61 -17.79 -19.59
N ASP A 255 -19.71 -17.47 -20.27
CA ASP A 255 -20.13 -18.17 -21.49
C ASP A 255 -19.19 -18.03 -22.69
N SER A 256 -18.29 -17.07 -22.67
CA SER A 256 -17.41 -16.74 -23.79
C SER A 256 -15.93 -16.77 -23.47
N VAL A 257 -15.58 -16.76 -22.20
CA VAL A 257 -14.17 -16.63 -21.77
C VAL A 257 -13.73 -17.89 -21.07
N LEU A 258 -12.67 -18.49 -21.61
CA LEU A 258 -12.05 -19.71 -21.13
C LEU A 258 -10.66 -19.41 -20.57
N ALA A 259 -10.38 -19.84 -19.36
CA ALA A 259 -9.06 -19.83 -18.76
C ALA A 259 -8.41 -21.21 -18.93
N VAL A 260 -7.18 -21.27 -19.45
CA VAL A 260 -6.41 -22.50 -19.64
C VAL A 260 -5.04 -22.35 -18.96
N GLY A 261 -4.83 -23.12 -17.91
CA GLY A 261 -3.56 -23.19 -17.17
C GLY A 261 -2.64 -24.24 -17.78
N THR A 262 -1.39 -23.86 -18.05
CA THR A 262 -0.36 -24.72 -18.65
C THR A 262 0.86 -24.86 -17.73
N VAL A 263 1.72 -25.83 -18.02
CA VAL A 263 3.02 -25.98 -17.32
C VAL A 263 4.05 -24.98 -17.85
N LEU A 264 4.09 -24.75 -19.15
CA LEU A 264 5.22 -24.08 -19.80
C LEU A 264 5.02 -22.58 -20.03
N LYS A 265 3.78 -22.14 -20.29
CA LYS A 265 3.48 -20.78 -20.76
C LYS A 265 2.53 -19.99 -19.85
N GLY A 266 2.24 -20.47 -18.66
CA GLY A 266 1.35 -19.77 -17.73
C GLY A 266 -0.12 -19.98 -18.02
N LEU A 267 -0.89 -18.92 -17.89
CA LEU A 267 -2.33 -18.88 -18.06
C LEU A 267 -2.70 -18.21 -19.38
N TYR A 268 -3.56 -18.88 -20.14
CA TYR A 268 -4.25 -18.28 -21.27
C TYR A 268 -5.68 -17.92 -20.85
N ILE A 269 -6.08 -16.68 -21.08
CA ILE A 269 -7.47 -16.20 -20.98
C ILE A 269 -7.96 -15.98 -22.40
N ILE A 270 -8.86 -16.82 -22.86
CA ILE A 270 -9.26 -16.93 -24.28
C ILE A 270 -10.71 -16.49 -24.40
N ASN A 271 -11.01 -15.56 -25.28
CA ASN A 271 -12.36 -15.31 -25.73
C ASN A 271 -12.66 -16.25 -26.92
N ILE A 272 -13.54 -17.22 -26.70
CA ILE A 272 -13.86 -18.25 -27.72
C ILE A 272 -14.72 -17.73 -28.87
N LYS A 273 -15.35 -16.53 -28.77
CA LYS A 273 -16.17 -15.95 -29.81
C LYS A 273 -15.35 -15.32 -30.94
N ASP A 274 -14.32 -14.58 -30.56
CA ASP A 274 -13.46 -13.82 -31.48
C ASP A 274 -12.06 -14.41 -31.64
N ASN A 275 -11.76 -15.51 -30.93
CA ASN A 275 -10.45 -16.15 -30.86
C ASN A 275 -9.32 -15.22 -30.38
N THR A 276 -9.62 -14.17 -29.62
CA THR A 276 -8.61 -13.36 -28.96
C THR A 276 -8.16 -14.01 -27.67
N PHE A 277 -6.95 -13.72 -27.25
CA PHE A 277 -6.44 -14.23 -25.98
C PHE A 277 -5.46 -13.25 -25.32
N LYS A 278 -5.34 -13.38 -24.00
CA LYS A 278 -4.26 -12.80 -23.18
C LYS A 278 -3.45 -13.94 -22.60
N ASN A 279 -2.13 -13.81 -22.58
CA ASN A 279 -1.24 -14.78 -21.93
C ASN A 279 -0.54 -14.16 -20.74
N LEU A 280 -0.87 -14.64 -19.55
CA LEU A 280 -0.23 -14.26 -18.29
C LEU A 280 0.84 -15.31 -17.95
N ASN A 281 2.07 -14.86 -17.77
CA ASN A 281 3.21 -15.73 -17.52
C ASN A 281 4.25 -15.02 -16.64
N ARG A 282 5.34 -15.72 -16.31
CA ARG A 282 6.39 -15.18 -15.44
C ARG A 282 7.08 -13.92 -15.98
N LYS A 283 7.03 -13.67 -17.29
CA LYS A 283 7.68 -12.48 -17.87
C LYS A 283 6.86 -11.22 -17.69
N ASN A 284 5.52 -11.34 -17.57
CA ASN A 284 4.64 -10.18 -17.55
C ASN A 284 3.86 -9.99 -16.25
N SER A 285 3.48 -11.06 -15.53
CA SER A 285 2.61 -10.89 -14.35
C SER A 285 2.66 -12.02 -13.33
N LEU A 286 2.78 -13.29 -13.75
CA LEU A 286 2.74 -14.42 -12.83
C LEU A 286 4.11 -14.69 -12.19
N LYS A 287 4.08 -15.25 -10.98
CA LYS A 287 5.30 -15.68 -10.31
C LYS A 287 5.93 -16.92 -10.95
N ASN A 288 5.13 -17.81 -11.52
CA ASN A 288 5.55 -19.06 -12.15
C ASN A 288 4.69 -19.39 -13.36
N ASN A 289 5.28 -20.07 -14.36
CA ASN A 289 4.55 -20.48 -15.55
C ASN A 289 3.69 -21.74 -15.34
N ALA A 290 4.07 -22.61 -14.40
CA ALA A 290 3.32 -23.84 -14.18
C ALA A 290 2.08 -23.57 -13.32
N VAL A 291 0.93 -23.53 -13.96
CA VAL A 291 -0.39 -23.34 -13.33
C VAL A 291 -0.98 -24.72 -13.03
N LEU A 292 -0.99 -25.11 -11.75
CA LEU A 292 -1.43 -26.42 -11.30
C LEU A 292 -2.94 -26.49 -11.06
N SER A 293 -3.55 -25.41 -10.61
CA SER A 293 -4.98 -25.36 -10.31
C SER A 293 -5.59 -23.97 -10.55
N LEU A 294 -6.90 -23.96 -10.82
CA LEU A 294 -7.73 -22.77 -11.04
C LEU A 294 -8.99 -22.83 -10.20
N SER A 295 -9.39 -21.72 -9.63
CA SER A 295 -10.70 -21.53 -9.01
C SER A 295 -11.23 -20.13 -9.25
N LEU A 296 -12.53 -19.98 -9.24
CA LEU A 296 -13.21 -18.69 -9.25
C LEU A 296 -13.64 -18.36 -7.82
N ASP A 297 -13.49 -17.10 -7.45
CA ASP A 297 -14.07 -16.56 -6.22
C ASP A 297 -15.50 -15.97 -6.47
N ASN A 298 -16.03 -15.31 -5.45
CA ASN A 298 -17.37 -14.71 -5.49
C ASN A 298 -17.48 -13.55 -6.48
N GLU A 299 -16.37 -12.87 -6.82
CA GLU A 299 -16.31 -11.83 -7.86
C GLU A 299 -16.18 -12.44 -9.25
N LYS A 300 -16.01 -13.76 -9.36
CA LYS A 300 -15.63 -14.47 -10.57
C LYS A 300 -14.21 -14.13 -11.03
N ASP A 301 -13.37 -13.66 -10.13
CA ASP A 301 -11.95 -13.50 -10.33
C ASP A 301 -11.22 -14.83 -10.15
N LEU A 302 -10.02 -14.94 -10.72
CA LEU A 302 -9.27 -16.19 -10.77
C LEU A 302 -8.25 -16.30 -9.64
N TRP A 303 -8.31 -17.42 -8.93
CA TRP A 303 -7.25 -17.88 -8.05
C TRP A 303 -6.46 -19.02 -8.70
N LEU A 304 -5.14 -18.87 -8.74
CA LEU A 304 -4.22 -19.86 -9.30
C LEU A 304 -3.40 -20.49 -8.19
N GLY A 305 -3.37 -21.82 -8.19
CA GLY A 305 -2.30 -22.57 -7.52
C GLY A 305 -1.18 -22.83 -8.52
N LEU A 306 0.02 -22.33 -8.20
CA LEU A 306 1.20 -22.47 -9.05
C LEU A 306 2.15 -23.56 -8.52
N ASP A 307 3.10 -23.99 -9.35
CA ASP A 307 4.24 -24.83 -8.91
C ASP A 307 5.13 -24.08 -7.89
N ASN A 308 5.07 -22.74 -7.88
CA ASN A 308 5.74 -21.93 -6.87
C ASN A 308 4.95 -20.66 -6.59
N GLY A 309 4.06 -20.71 -5.60
CA GLY A 309 3.25 -19.58 -5.15
C GLY A 309 1.77 -19.70 -5.48
N ILE A 310 1.06 -18.63 -5.15
CA ILE A 310 -0.36 -18.43 -5.40
C ILE A 310 -0.52 -17.10 -6.11
N SER A 311 -1.44 -17.02 -7.06
CA SER A 311 -1.79 -15.74 -7.70
C SER A 311 -3.29 -15.54 -7.71
N HIS A 312 -3.73 -14.31 -7.46
CA HIS A 312 -5.09 -13.84 -7.64
C HIS A 312 -5.13 -12.87 -8.83
N ILE A 313 -6.05 -13.07 -9.76
CA ILE A 313 -6.17 -12.29 -11.00
C ILE A 313 -7.57 -11.68 -11.08
N GLU A 314 -7.62 -10.37 -11.12
CA GLU A 314 -8.86 -9.61 -11.18
C GLU A 314 -9.39 -9.50 -12.63
N VAL A 315 -9.92 -10.58 -13.15
CA VAL A 315 -10.37 -10.64 -14.55
C VAL A 315 -11.63 -9.83 -14.83
N ASN A 316 -12.44 -9.53 -13.80
CA ASN A 316 -13.66 -8.74 -13.88
C ASN A 316 -13.50 -7.31 -13.35
N SER A 317 -12.30 -6.91 -13.00
CA SER A 317 -11.98 -5.56 -12.57
C SER A 317 -12.08 -4.57 -13.74
N PRO A 318 -12.54 -3.32 -13.50
CA PRO A 318 -12.41 -2.25 -14.49
C PRO A 318 -10.96 -1.83 -14.72
N VAL A 319 -10.02 -2.33 -13.90
CA VAL A 319 -8.61 -1.98 -13.93
C VAL A 319 -7.81 -2.98 -14.75
N ASN A 320 -7.04 -2.48 -15.72
CA ASN A 320 -5.98 -3.25 -16.35
C ASN A 320 -4.67 -2.47 -16.24
N ILE A 321 -3.56 -3.19 -16.19
CA ILE A 321 -2.24 -2.61 -15.96
C ILE A 321 -1.30 -3.02 -17.10
N PHE A 322 -0.58 -2.04 -17.60
CA PHE A 322 0.59 -2.26 -18.43
C PHE A 322 1.83 -1.96 -17.58
N SER A 323 2.73 -2.92 -17.49
CA SER A 323 4.03 -2.74 -16.80
C SER A 323 5.17 -3.13 -17.70
N ASP A 324 6.16 -2.25 -17.78
CA ASP A 324 7.40 -2.55 -18.52
C ASP A 324 8.40 -3.29 -17.61
N ASN A 325 8.28 -4.60 -17.55
CA ASN A 325 9.18 -5.46 -16.78
C ASN A 325 10.62 -5.54 -17.37
N LEU A 326 10.84 -4.97 -18.55
CA LEU A 326 12.15 -4.98 -19.23
C LEU A 326 12.95 -3.69 -18.95
N GLY A 327 12.32 -2.64 -18.42
CA GLY A 327 12.95 -1.35 -18.15
C GLY A 327 13.30 -0.55 -19.40
N ILE A 328 12.62 -0.80 -20.51
CA ILE A 328 12.87 -0.10 -21.79
C ILE A 328 12.11 1.23 -21.81
N LEU A 329 10.87 1.24 -21.32
CA LEU A 329 9.98 2.38 -21.37
C LEU A 329 10.44 3.53 -20.45
N GLY A 330 10.88 3.19 -19.24
CA GLY A 330 11.16 4.17 -18.20
C GLY A 330 9.88 4.82 -17.64
N SER A 331 10.05 5.93 -16.93
CA SER A 331 8.94 6.68 -16.32
C SER A 331 8.07 7.36 -17.37
N VAL A 332 6.80 7.06 -17.41
CA VAL A 332 5.83 7.66 -18.35
C VAL A 332 5.33 8.98 -17.77
N TYR A 333 5.61 10.10 -18.43
CA TYR A 333 5.16 11.42 -17.98
C TYR A 333 3.85 11.86 -18.59
N SER A 334 3.62 11.53 -19.86
CA SER A 334 2.37 11.82 -20.54
C SER A 334 2.06 10.75 -21.57
N LEU A 335 0.80 10.63 -21.93
CA LEU A 335 0.33 9.64 -22.90
C LEU A 335 -0.85 10.18 -23.70
N SER A 336 -1.05 9.64 -24.90
CA SER A 336 -2.17 9.98 -25.77
C SER A 336 -2.62 8.78 -26.59
N THR A 337 -3.85 8.77 -27.06
CA THR A 337 -4.34 7.77 -27.99
C THR A 337 -3.94 8.05 -29.42
N MET A 338 -3.60 6.99 -30.15
CA MET A 338 -3.46 6.95 -31.60
C MET A 338 -4.59 6.13 -32.23
N PRO A 339 -4.82 6.20 -33.54
CA PRO A 339 -5.86 5.40 -34.21
C PRO A 339 -5.77 3.91 -33.90
N GLU A 340 -4.60 3.37 -33.66
CA GLU A 340 -4.38 1.95 -33.44
C GLU A 340 -3.54 1.66 -32.19
N GLY A 341 -3.64 2.46 -31.13
CA GLY A 341 -2.88 2.24 -29.90
C GLY A 341 -2.62 3.48 -29.08
N TYR A 342 -1.45 3.50 -28.43
CA TYR A 342 -1.05 4.58 -27.51
C TYR A 342 0.33 5.12 -27.85
N LEU A 343 0.52 6.42 -27.63
CA LEU A 343 1.78 7.12 -27.67
C LEU A 343 2.19 7.50 -26.25
N PHE A 344 3.40 7.15 -25.86
CA PHE A 344 3.96 7.48 -24.53
C PHE A 344 5.17 8.38 -24.67
N VAL A 345 5.32 9.33 -23.76
CA VAL A 345 6.53 10.11 -23.58
C VAL A 345 7.11 9.85 -22.19
N THR A 346 8.40 9.60 -22.16
CA THR A 346 9.09 9.09 -20.99
C THR A 346 10.43 9.78 -20.78
N ASN A 347 11.13 9.43 -19.72
CA ASN A 347 12.52 9.85 -19.52
C ASN A 347 13.52 9.15 -20.46
N HIS A 348 13.12 8.10 -21.18
CA HIS A 348 13.95 7.40 -22.16
C HIS A 348 13.67 7.81 -23.60
N GLY A 349 12.57 8.53 -23.86
CA GLY A 349 12.17 8.94 -25.20
C GLY A 349 10.68 8.78 -25.45
N ILE A 350 10.35 8.57 -26.72
CA ILE A 350 8.97 8.43 -27.19
C ILE A 350 8.74 6.98 -27.61
N PHE A 351 7.62 6.41 -27.21
CA PHE A 351 7.26 5.02 -27.50
C PHE A 351 5.85 4.94 -28.07
N THR A 352 5.64 4.04 -28.99
CA THR A 352 4.30 3.62 -29.44
C THR A 352 3.98 2.24 -28.90
N TYR A 353 2.72 2.05 -28.44
CA TYR A 353 2.17 0.76 -28.14
C TYR A 353 1.07 0.44 -29.14
N LYS A 354 1.36 -0.43 -30.09
CA LYS A 354 0.48 -0.84 -31.18
C LYS A 354 0.60 -2.35 -31.37
N ASP A 355 -0.48 -3.04 -31.70
CA ASP A 355 -0.52 -4.48 -31.92
C ASP A 355 0.13 -5.31 -30.81
N LYS A 356 -0.06 -4.87 -29.54
CA LYS A 356 0.53 -5.49 -28.35
C LYS A 356 2.08 -5.40 -28.30
N MET A 357 2.67 -4.53 -29.09
CA MET A 357 4.11 -4.30 -29.12
C MET A 357 4.44 -2.87 -28.69
N LEU A 358 5.45 -2.77 -27.82
CA LEU A 358 6.06 -1.50 -27.45
C LEU A 358 7.26 -1.23 -28.34
N ASN A 359 7.22 -0.13 -29.08
CA ASN A 359 8.30 0.26 -30.00
C ASN A 359 8.82 1.66 -29.64
N ALA A 360 10.13 1.79 -29.50
CA ALA A 360 10.77 3.09 -29.35
C ALA A 360 10.77 3.82 -30.72
N ILE A 361 10.44 5.09 -30.71
CA ILE A 361 10.55 5.93 -31.90
C ILE A 361 12.03 6.31 -32.09
N PRO A 362 12.63 6.03 -33.25
CA PRO A 362 14.02 6.38 -33.52
C PRO A 362 14.27 7.88 -33.35
N ASN A 363 15.45 8.25 -32.84
CA ASN A 363 15.90 9.64 -32.61
C ASN A 363 15.02 10.42 -31.60
N SER A 364 14.34 9.74 -30.71
CA SER A 364 13.52 10.34 -29.65
C SER A 364 14.12 10.21 -28.26
N GLN A 365 15.35 9.70 -28.15
CA GLN A 365 16.01 9.44 -26.87
C GLN A 365 16.20 10.74 -26.07
N GLY A 366 15.89 10.69 -24.79
CA GLY A 366 15.99 11.82 -23.88
C GLY A 366 14.72 12.03 -23.05
N GLN A 367 14.75 13.07 -22.26
CA GLN A 367 13.64 13.43 -21.38
C GLN A 367 12.52 14.08 -22.20
N VAL A 368 11.35 13.51 -22.17
CA VAL A 368 10.15 14.01 -22.84
C VAL A 368 9.05 14.25 -21.81
N TRP A 369 8.41 15.42 -21.84
CA TRP A 369 7.55 15.87 -20.76
C TRP A 369 6.06 15.82 -21.06
N ASP A 370 5.65 16.29 -22.24
CA ASP A 370 4.23 16.45 -22.56
C ASP A 370 3.93 16.13 -24.02
N ILE A 371 2.70 15.70 -24.26
CA ILE A 371 2.11 15.48 -25.58
C ILE A 371 0.89 16.38 -25.73
N TYR A 372 0.86 17.18 -26.78
CA TYR A 372 -0.33 17.86 -27.21
C TYR A 372 -0.82 17.27 -28.54
N LYS A 373 -2.01 16.68 -28.53
CA LYS A 373 -2.63 16.09 -29.72
C LYS A 373 -3.39 17.18 -30.49
N HIS A 374 -3.08 17.31 -31.77
CA HIS A 374 -3.81 18.15 -32.72
C HIS A 374 -4.13 17.30 -33.94
N ASP A 375 -5.42 17.03 -34.17
CA ASP A 375 -5.90 16.09 -35.20
C ASP A 375 -5.15 14.76 -35.16
N ASN A 376 -4.37 14.46 -36.20
CA ASN A 376 -3.54 13.25 -36.29
C ASN A 376 -2.04 13.50 -35.96
N GLU A 377 -1.68 14.71 -35.57
CA GLU A 377 -0.34 15.07 -35.19
C GLU A 377 -0.17 15.21 -33.68
N PHE A 378 1.04 14.99 -33.22
CA PHE A 378 1.39 15.11 -31.81
C PHE A 378 2.56 16.07 -31.67
N VAL A 379 2.33 17.21 -30.99
CA VAL A 379 3.37 18.15 -30.58
C VAL A 379 3.96 17.66 -29.28
N ILE A 380 5.27 17.54 -29.22
CA ILE A 380 5.97 16.86 -28.14
C ILE A 380 7.00 17.81 -27.53
N GLY A 381 6.92 18.01 -26.25
CA GLY A 381 7.87 18.76 -25.43
C GLY A 381 9.05 17.91 -24.99
N HIS A 382 10.21 18.11 -25.60
CA HIS A 382 11.43 17.35 -25.36
C HIS A 382 12.53 18.23 -24.77
N ASN A 383 13.51 17.62 -24.07
CA ASN A 383 14.69 18.35 -23.59
C ASN A 383 15.48 19.05 -24.70
N ASP A 384 15.57 18.44 -25.88
CA ASP A 384 16.38 18.94 -27.00
C ASP A 384 15.58 19.85 -27.93
N GLY A 385 14.34 20.20 -27.59
CA GLY A 385 13.50 21.05 -28.40
C GLY A 385 12.06 20.55 -28.49
N THR A 386 11.31 21.16 -29.41
CA THR A 386 9.95 20.73 -29.72
C THR A 386 9.97 19.85 -30.95
N PHE A 387 9.26 18.73 -30.85
CA PHE A 387 9.13 17.77 -31.96
C PHE A 387 7.66 17.65 -32.37
N VAL A 388 7.45 17.22 -33.60
CA VAL A 388 6.12 16.80 -34.10
C VAL A 388 6.24 15.34 -34.56
N TYR A 389 5.33 14.52 -34.10
CA TYR A 389 5.21 13.15 -34.54
C TYR A 389 3.93 12.98 -35.35
N ASN A 390 4.07 12.49 -36.56
CA ASN A 390 2.98 12.22 -37.49
C ASN A 390 3.38 11.06 -38.43
N ASP A 391 2.43 10.20 -38.78
CA ASP A 391 2.62 9.09 -39.75
C ASP A 391 3.93 8.28 -39.55
N ASN A 392 4.20 7.88 -38.31
CA ASN A 392 5.44 7.18 -37.91
C ASN A 392 6.73 7.97 -38.14
N SER A 393 6.66 9.28 -38.38
CA SER A 393 7.80 10.16 -38.55
C SER A 393 7.91 11.16 -37.39
N LEU A 394 9.10 11.24 -36.81
CA LEU A 394 9.43 12.22 -35.78
C LEU A 394 10.27 13.33 -36.38
N LYS A 395 9.80 14.56 -36.31
CA LYS A 395 10.47 15.75 -36.86
C LYS A 395 10.79 16.72 -35.74
N TRP A 396 12.07 17.10 -35.61
CA TRP A 396 12.45 18.24 -34.78
C TRP A 396 12.01 19.54 -35.47
N VAL A 397 11.41 20.47 -34.76
CA VAL A 397 10.80 21.67 -35.35
C VAL A 397 11.44 22.95 -34.86
N ASN A 398 11.85 23.02 -33.60
CA ASN A 398 12.45 24.21 -33.04
C ASN A 398 13.25 23.89 -31.76
N PRO A 399 14.17 24.80 -31.31
CA PRO A 399 15.03 24.57 -30.16
C PRO A 399 14.39 24.90 -28.80
N VAL A 400 13.07 25.10 -28.71
CA VAL A 400 12.39 25.37 -27.45
C VAL A 400 12.41 24.11 -26.60
N ASN A 401 13.28 24.06 -25.61
CA ASN A 401 13.58 22.89 -24.80
C ASN A 401 12.73 22.83 -23.51
N GLY A 402 12.49 21.62 -23.05
CA GLY A 402 11.78 21.38 -21.79
C GLY A 402 10.31 21.78 -21.84
N GLY A 403 9.61 21.42 -22.92
CA GLY A 403 8.19 21.73 -23.08
C GLY A 403 7.32 20.96 -22.08
N TRP A 404 7.06 21.54 -20.91
CA TRP A 404 6.30 20.92 -19.83
C TRP A 404 4.79 20.93 -20.01
N LYS A 405 4.27 21.97 -20.67
CA LYS A 405 2.84 22.13 -20.92
C LYS A 405 2.60 22.88 -22.21
N PHE A 406 1.75 22.31 -23.04
CA PHE A 406 1.25 22.96 -24.23
C PHE A 406 -0.21 23.38 -24.02
N LEU A 407 -0.55 24.64 -24.33
CA LEU A 407 -1.88 25.22 -24.12
C LEU A 407 -2.36 25.90 -25.38
N LYS A 408 -3.51 25.46 -25.91
CA LYS A 408 -4.25 26.20 -26.92
C LYS A 408 -4.99 27.36 -26.25
N SER A 409 -4.81 28.56 -26.74
CA SER A 409 -5.60 29.71 -26.31
C SER A 409 -6.96 29.76 -27.03
N ASP A 410 -8.01 29.75 -26.27
CA ASP A 410 -9.38 29.96 -26.77
C ASP A 410 -9.70 31.46 -27.00
N PHE A 411 -8.82 32.36 -26.53
CA PHE A 411 -9.03 33.81 -26.54
C PHE A 411 -8.18 34.57 -27.58
N ASP A 412 -6.95 34.11 -27.77
CA ASP A 412 -5.96 34.82 -28.60
C ASP A 412 -5.62 34.09 -29.92
N ASN A 413 -6.26 32.94 -30.18
CA ASN A 413 -6.03 32.08 -31.34
C ASN A 413 -4.54 31.78 -31.60
N VAL A 414 -3.80 31.43 -30.53
CA VAL A 414 -2.41 31.03 -30.52
C VAL A 414 -2.22 29.83 -29.60
N TYR A 415 -1.00 29.30 -29.62
CA TYR A 415 -0.60 28.22 -28.69
C TYR A 415 0.56 28.72 -27.83
N PHE A 416 0.49 28.37 -26.55
CA PHE A 416 1.54 28.65 -25.57
C PHE A 416 2.24 27.37 -25.17
N GLN A 417 3.55 27.42 -24.99
CA GLN A 417 4.33 26.30 -24.44
C GLN A 417 5.15 26.75 -23.23
N ALA A 418 4.82 26.25 -22.07
CA ALA A 418 5.63 26.41 -20.88
C ALA A 418 6.91 25.54 -20.98
N ASN A 419 8.07 26.12 -20.72
CA ASN A 419 9.35 25.50 -20.95
C ASN A 419 10.42 25.93 -19.93
N TYR A 420 11.62 25.40 -20.05
CA TYR A 420 12.75 25.71 -19.14
C TYR A 420 13.17 27.19 -19.15
N SER A 421 12.90 27.90 -20.20
CA SER A 421 13.39 29.29 -20.40
C SER A 421 12.27 30.33 -20.33
N GLY A 422 11.03 29.90 -20.11
CA GLY A 422 9.86 30.81 -20.08
C GLY A 422 8.65 30.23 -20.80
N ILE A 423 8.04 31.00 -21.67
CA ILE A 423 6.85 30.64 -22.42
C ILE A 423 7.05 30.95 -23.89
N ALA A 424 6.96 29.93 -24.73
CA ALA A 424 6.95 30.09 -26.17
C ALA A 424 5.53 30.29 -26.69
N ILE A 425 5.40 31.05 -27.81
CA ILE A 425 4.15 31.35 -28.49
C ILE A 425 4.25 30.87 -29.92
N TYR A 426 3.20 30.24 -30.39
CA TYR A 426 3.03 29.78 -31.77
C TYR A 426 1.72 30.35 -32.32
N LYS A 427 1.79 31.01 -33.46
CA LYS A 427 0.58 31.52 -34.11
C LYS A 427 -0.13 30.50 -34.97
N ASP A 428 0.59 29.50 -35.42
CA ASP A 428 0.09 28.41 -36.27
C ASP A 428 0.60 27.07 -35.74
N ILE A 429 -0.28 26.17 -35.42
CA ILE A 429 0.07 24.81 -34.94
C ILE A 429 0.73 23.96 -36.04
N ASN A 430 0.42 24.27 -37.32
CA ASN A 430 0.98 23.57 -38.48
C ASN A 430 2.39 24.09 -38.86
N ASP A 431 2.83 25.24 -38.31
CA ASP A 431 4.18 25.78 -38.52
C ASP A 431 4.81 26.21 -37.20
N LEU A 432 5.18 25.25 -36.38
CA LEU A 432 5.85 25.47 -35.10
C LEU A 432 7.32 25.94 -35.25
N SER A 433 7.84 26.04 -36.49
CA SER A 433 9.16 26.65 -36.75
C SER A 433 9.15 28.17 -36.53
N LYS A 434 7.97 28.79 -36.60
CA LYS A 434 7.73 30.20 -36.34
C LYS A 434 7.27 30.42 -34.91
N TRP A 435 8.21 30.45 -34.01
CA TRP A 435 7.97 30.62 -32.58
C TRP A 435 8.57 31.94 -32.07
N LYS A 436 8.01 32.41 -30.93
CA LYS A 436 8.52 33.61 -30.23
C LYS A 436 8.48 33.30 -28.72
N ILE A 437 9.47 33.72 -27.96
CA ILE A 437 9.43 33.70 -26.49
C ILE A 437 8.65 34.94 -26.03
N LEU A 438 7.78 34.74 -25.05
CA LEU A 438 7.09 35.81 -24.36
C LEU A 438 8.10 36.60 -23.51
N ASP A 439 8.31 37.87 -23.87
CA ASP A 439 9.33 38.72 -23.26
C ASP A 439 9.14 38.83 -21.72
N SER A 440 10.20 39.16 -21.01
CA SER A 440 10.20 39.53 -19.59
C SER A 440 9.92 38.39 -18.59
N ILE A 441 9.79 37.15 -19.05
CA ILE A 441 9.76 35.96 -18.18
C ILE A 441 10.77 34.93 -18.70
N THR A 442 11.90 34.82 -18.01
CA THR A 442 13.04 33.95 -18.36
C THR A 442 13.29 32.89 -17.31
N LYS A 443 12.21 32.35 -16.75
CA LYS A 443 12.24 31.34 -15.69
C LYS A 443 11.66 30.03 -16.19
N PRO A 444 12.02 28.90 -15.57
CA PRO A 444 11.42 27.61 -15.89
C PRO A 444 9.96 27.59 -15.47
N ILE A 445 9.06 27.71 -16.42
CA ILE A 445 7.60 27.70 -16.20
C ILE A 445 7.08 26.30 -16.43
N ARG A 446 6.43 25.75 -15.39
CA ARG A 446 5.92 24.38 -15.44
C ARG A 446 4.46 24.31 -15.88
N ASN A 447 3.64 25.23 -15.44
CA ASN A 447 2.20 25.23 -15.74
C ASN A 447 1.71 26.60 -16.15
N ILE A 448 0.77 26.62 -17.08
CA ILE A 448 0.16 27.84 -17.63
C ILE A 448 -1.35 27.65 -17.76
N ALA A 449 -2.10 28.72 -17.58
CA ALA A 449 -3.53 28.75 -17.84
C ALA A 449 -3.96 30.15 -18.30
N GLN A 450 -5.05 30.18 -19.06
CA GLN A 450 -5.64 31.39 -19.56
C GLN A 450 -7.17 31.37 -19.38
N ASN A 451 -7.77 32.48 -18.95
CA ASN A 451 -9.22 32.62 -18.85
C ASN A 451 -9.76 33.89 -19.52
N LYS A 452 -8.88 34.71 -20.07
CA LYS A 452 -9.27 35.87 -20.85
C LYS A 452 -8.17 36.35 -21.81
N LYS A 453 -8.53 37.10 -22.82
CA LYS A 453 -7.63 37.68 -23.81
C LYS A 453 -6.56 38.56 -23.17
N GLY A 454 -5.33 38.46 -23.63
CA GLY A 454 -4.22 39.34 -23.22
C GLY A 454 -3.71 39.12 -21.81
N GLU A 455 -4.12 38.01 -21.14
CA GLU A 455 -3.67 37.64 -19.80
C GLU A 455 -3.34 36.17 -19.74
N LEU A 456 -2.19 35.82 -19.17
CA LEU A 456 -1.74 34.45 -18.95
C LEU A 456 -1.28 34.28 -17.51
N TRP A 457 -1.66 33.19 -16.89
CA TRP A 457 -1.21 32.75 -15.58
C TRP A 457 -0.10 31.72 -15.75
N ALA A 458 0.96 31.84 -14.96
CA ALA A 458 2.12 30.97 -15.05
C ALA A 458 2.62 30.59 -13.66
N ALA A 459 2.85 29.31 -13.44
CA ALA A 459 3.49 28.79 -12.24
C ALA A 459 4.95 28.41 -12.56
N ASP A 460 5.88 28.96 -11.80
CA ASP A 460 7.30 28.58 -11.85
C ASP A 460 7.49 27.14 -11.38
N ASN A 461 8.44 26.45 -11.91
CA ASN A 461 8.74 25.06 -11.53
C ASN A 461 9.08 24.89 -10.03
N TYR A 462 9.60 25.92 -9.40
CA TYR A 462 10.04 25.85 -8.01
C TYR A 462 9.09 26.58 -7.08
N ARG A 463 8.79 27.86 -7.37
CA ARG A 463 7.98 28.72 -6.54
C ARG A 463 7.48 29.93 -7.31
N SER A 464 6.40 30.50 -6.87
CA SER A 464 5.75 31.71 -7.37
C SER A 464 4.69 31.49 -8.44
N LEU A 465 3.65 32.28 -8.32
CA LEU A 465 2.59 32.44 -9.30
C LEU A 465 2.75 33.79 -9.98
N TYR A 466 2.78 33.76 -11.29
CA TYR A 466 2.89 34.98 -12.13
C TYR A 466 1.59 35.22 -12.87
N ARG A 467 1.20 36.49 -12.91
CA ARG A 467 0.21 37.02 -13.83
C ARG A 467 0.93 37.85 -14.88
N ILE A 468 0.74 37.51 -16.15
CA ILE A 468 1.42 38.10 -17.28
C ILE A 468 0.34 38.77 -18.14
N THR A 469 0.44 40.05 -18.36
CA THR A 469 -0.43 40.78 -19.31
C THR A 469 0.38 41.21 -20.51
N TYR A 470 -0.20 41.08 -21.69
CA TYR A 470 0.44 41.42 -22.98
C TYR A 470 -0.56 42.08 -23.92
N ASP A 471 -0.07 42.70 -24.98
CA ASP A 471 -0.85 43.31 -26.05
C ASP A 471 -1.17 42.33 -27.19
N ASP A 472 -1.94 42.78 -28.19
CA ASP A 472 -2.32 41.96 -29.37
C ASP A 472 -1.11 41.49 -30.20
N ASN A 473 0.09 42.08 -30.00
CA ASN A 473 1.37 41.65 -30.62
C ASN A 473 2.18 40.75 -29.72
N PHE A 474 1.62 40.32 -28.59
CA PHE A 474 2.29 39.51 -27.57
C PHE A 474 3.51 40.19 -26.95
N LYS A 475 3.56 41.50 -26.94
CA LYS A 475 4.53 42.25 -26.16
C LYS A 475 4.05 42.35 -24.71
N VAL A 476 4.86 41.87 -23.78
CA VAL A 476 4.53 41.87 -22.36
C VAL A 476 4.38 43.33 -21.85
N ARG A 477 3.24 43.67 -21.30
CA ARG A 477 2.96 44.91 -20.62
C ARG A 477 3.39 44.86 -19.15
N ARG A 478 3.12 43.75 -18.47
CA ARG A 478 3.42 43.60 -17.07
C ARG A 478 3.58 42.11 -16.71
N VAL A 479 4.60 41.80 -15.91
CA VAL A 479 4.76 40.52 -15.19
C VAL A 479 4.62 40.83 -13.71
N GLU A 480 3.64 40.24 -13.07
CA GLU A 480 3.36 40.41 -11.64
C GLU A 480 3.58 39.08 -10.92
N ASN A 481 4.44 39.06 -9.89
CA ASN A 481 4.53 37.96 -8.97
C ASN A 481 3.39 38.07 -7.95
N VAL A 482 2.31 37.33 -8.20
CA VAL A 482 1.07 37.43 -7.43
C VAL A 482 1.22 36.82 -6.05
N SER A 483 2.03 35.80 -5.88
CA SER A 483 2.34 35.25 -4.56
C SER A 483 2.97 36.33 -3.68
N ARG A 484 3.99 37.03 -4.20
CA ARG A 484 4.69 38.10 -3.47
C ARG A 484 3.81 39.30 -3.20
N SER A 485 3.01 39.74 -4.17
CA SER A 485 2.13 40.89 -4.01
C SER A 485 0.99 40.66 -3.01
N ASN A 486 0.71 39.36 -2.71
CA ASN A 486 -0.28 38.95 -1.71
C ASN A 486 0.37 38.47 -0.39
N ASN A 487 1.66 38.75 -0.17
CA ASN A 487 2.41 38.38 1.03
C ASN A 487 2.43 36.85 1.33
N ILE A 488 2.32 36.01 0.29
CA ILE A 488 2.46 34.57 0.41
C ILE A 488 3.95 34.24 0.39
N THR A 489 4.50 33.84 1.54
CA THR A 489 5.93 33.56 1.70
C THR A 489 6.29 32.11 1.38
N SER A 490 5.34 31.18 1.54
CA SER A 490 5.51 29.75 1.20
C SER A 490 4.65 29.43 -0.02
N ASP A 491 5.26 29.46 -1.18
CA ASP A 491 4.58 29.30 -2.49
C ASP A 491 5.29 28.25 -3.38
N PHE A 492 5.81 27.21 -2.77
CA PHE A 492 6.38 26.07 -3.48
C PHE A 492 5.30 25.19 -4.11
N GLY A 493 5.57 24.71 -5.32
CA GLY A 493 4.71 23.72 -5.98
C GLY A 493 3.30 24.26 -6.28
N VAL A 494 3.19 25.52 -6.71
CA VAL A 494 1.89 26.13 -7.08
C VAL A 494 1.23 25.32 -8.19
N LYS A 495 -0.02 24.88 -7.96
CA LYS A 495 -0.83 24.22 -8.97
C LYS A 495 -1.87 25.19 -9.51
N ILE A 496 -2.06 25.15 -10.81
CA ILE A 496 -3.09 25.93 -11.51
C ILE A 496 -4.16 24.96 -12.00
N PHE A 497 -5.37 25.16 -11.62
CA PHE A 497 -6.50 24.33 -12.02
C PHE A 497 -7.59 25.21 -12.67
N ASN A 498 -7.88 24.92 -13.93
CA ASN A 498 -8.99 25.57 -14.63
C ASN A 498 -10.27 24.76 -14.40
N PHE A 499 -11.23 25.40 -13.72
CA PHE A 499 -12.48 24.78 -13.38
C PHE A 499 -13.64 25.70 -13.83
N ARG A 500 -14.43 25.25 -14.81
CA ARG A 500 -15.59 25.96 -15.35
C ARG A 500 -15.29 27.45 -15.65
N ASN A 501 -14.24 27.70 -16.42
CA ASN A 501 -13.75 29.02 -16.78
C ASN A 501 -13.23 29.91 -15.62
N GLU A 502 -13.14 29.38 -14.41
CA GLU A 502 -12.46 30.02 -13.29
C GLU A 502 -11.09 29.36 -13.08
N ILE A 503 -10.04 30.14 -12.92
CA ILE A 503 -8.72 29.65 -12.59
C ILE A 503 -8.56 29.63 -11.08
N LEU A 504 -8.35 28.45 -10.54
CA LEU A 504 -8.07 28.18 -9.14
C LEU A 504 -6.58 27.95 -8.93
N PHE A 505 -6.06 28.43 -7.83
CA PHE A 505 -4.65 28.28 -7.47
C PHE A 505 -4.55 27.55 -6.14
N LEU A 506 -3.89 26.39 -6.13
CA LEU A 506 -3.51 25.69 -4.91
C LEU A 506 -2.13 26.17 -4.49
N ILE A 507 -2.05 26.86 -3.37
CA ILE A 507 -0.82 27.41 -2.83
C ILE A 507 -0.79 27.05 -1.34
N ASN A 508 0.23 26.28 -0.92
CA ASN A 508 0.43 25.90 0.48
C ASN A 508 -0.86 25.33 1.12
N ASN A 509 -1.46 24.31 0.45
CA ASN A 509 -2.69 23.62 0.87
C ASN A 509 -3.93 24.51 1.01
N ASN A 510 -3.94 25.70 0.42
CA ASN A 510 -5.11 26.55 0.35
C ASN A 510 -5.46 26.88 -1.09
N TRP A 511 -6.75 26.87 -1.39
CA TRP A 511 -7.29 27.24 -2.67
C TRP A 511 -7.60 28.73 -2.76
N TYR A 512 -7.14 29.37 -3.81
CA TYR A 512 -7.34 30.79 -4.07
C TYR A 512 -7.95 31.01 -5.46
N VAL A 513 -8.70 32.10 -5.58
CA VAL A 513 -9.09 32.70 -6.84
C VAL A 513 -8.54 34.13 -6.88
N TYR A 514 -8.26 34.62 -8.07
CA TYR A 514 -7.79 36.00 -8.21
C TYR A 514 -8.97 36.93 -8.44
N ASN A 515 -9.21 37.87 -7.52
CA ASN A 515 -10.17 38.91 -7.66
C ASN A 515 -9.51 40.07 -8.43
N SER A 516 -10.00 40.35 -9.68
CA SER A 516 -9.44 41.37 -10.54
C SER A 516 -9.75 42.81 -10.09
N ILE A 517 -10.77 43.00 -9.24
CA ILE A 517 -11.15 44.30 -8.71
C ILE A 517 -10.22 44.71 -7.57
N SER A 518 -10.02 43.83 -6.63
CA SER A 518 -9.13 44.05 -5.49
C SER A 518 -7.66 43.84 -5.82
N ALA A 519 -7.36 43.23 -6.98
CA ALA A 519 -6.04 42.75 -7.38
C ALA A 519 -5.40 41.78 -6.34
N LYS A 520 -6.21 40.96 -5.67
CA LYS A 520 -5.80 40.07 -4.59
C LYS A 520 -6.24 38.62 -4.82
N LEU A 521 -5.46 37.70 -4.23
CA LEU A 521 -5.84 36.31 -4.07
C LEU A 521 -6.82 36.20 -2.89
N GLU A 522 -8.00 35.69 -3.15
CA GLU A 522 -9.03 35.44 -2.16
C GLU A 522 -9.21 33.93 -1.99
N LYS A 523 -9.41 33.45 -0.77
CA LYS A 523 -9.64 32.03 -0.52
C LYS A 523 -10.97 31.58 -1.09
N ASN A 524 -10.95 30.55 -1.96
CA ASN A 524 -12.18 29.95 -2.45
C ASN A 524 -12.79 29.08 -1.34
N LYS A 525 -14.00 29.41 -0.88
CA LYS A 525 -14.65 28.75 0.26
C LYS A 525 -14.99 27.28 -0.05
N ILE A 526 -15.55 27.02 -1.24
CA ILE A 526 -15.98 25.67 -1.64
C ILE A 526 -14.78 24.75 -1.75
N PHE A 527 -13.75 25.14 -2.50
CA PHE A 527 -12.57 24.30 -2.69
C PHE A 527 -11.76 24.11 -1.40
N ASN A 528 -11.73 25.09 -0.50
CA ASN A 528 -11.07 24.91 0.79
C ASN A 528 -11.84 24.00 1.76
N SER A 529 -13.18 23.93 1.65
CA SER A 529 -13.97 22.96 2.43
C SER A 529 -13.89 21.55 1.86
N GLU A 530 -14.01 21.41 0.53
CA GLU A 530 -14.13 20.11 -0.15
C GLU A 530 -12.76 19.45 -0.41
N PHE A 531 -11.77 20.22 -0.84
CA PHE A 531 -10.47 19.77 -1.31
C PHE A 531 -9.32 20.26 -0.43
N SER A 532 -9.48 20.15 0.89
CA SER A 532 -8.41 20.44 1.85
C SER A 532 -7.35 19.34 1.86
N ASN A 533 -6.08 19.71 2.10
CA ASN A 533 -4.94 18.79 2.25
C ASN A 533 -4.70 17.88 1.03
N ILE A 534 -4.95 18.39 -0.17
CA ILE A 534 -4.55 17.68 -1.38
C ILE A 534 -3.16 18.09 -1.83
N SER A 535 -2.42 17.15 -2.44
CA SER A 535 -1.09 17.41 -2.99
C SER A 535 -1.13 17.74 -4.49
N ASP A 536 -2.13 17.26 -5.21
CA ASP A 536 -2.28 17.52 -6.64
C ASP A 536 -3.75 17.43 -7.09
N ILE A 537 -4.05 18.10 -8.22
CA ILE A 537 -5.32 18.04 -8.91
C ILE A 537 -5.07 17.93 -10.41
N ILE A 538 -5.69 16.95 -11.04
CA ILE A 538 -5.42 16.57 -12.42
C ILE A 538 -6.75 16.67 -13.19
N PRO A 539 -6.90 17.65 -14.10
CA PRO A 539 -8.11 17.78 -14.90
C PRO A 539 -8.24 16.62 -15.89
N ILE A 540 -9.46 16.14 -16.09
CA ILE A 540 -9.79 15.11 -17.08
C ILE A 540 -10.73 15.69 -18.15
N ASP A 541 -11.88 16.22 -17.73
CA ASP A 541 -12.85 16.92 -18.57
C ASP A 541 -13.66 17.91 -17.70
N GLU A 542 -14.77 18.44 -18.23
CA GLU A 542 -15.57 19.47 -17.53
C GLU A 542 -16.19 18.99 -16.21
N ASP A 543 -16.50 17.67 -16.10
CA ASP A 543 -17.18 17.08 -14.96
C ASP A 543 -16.32 16.10 -14.17
N HIS A 544 -15.13 15.76 -14.67
CA HIS A 544 -14.23 14.76 -14.05
C HIS A 544 -12.84 15.34 -13.84
N PHE A 545 -12.28 15.07 -12.68
CA PHE A 545 -10.86 15.34 -12.38
C PHE A 545 -10.36 14.36 -11.32
N MET A 546 -9.06 14.15 -11.25
CA MET A 546 -8.46 13.36 -10.17
C MET A 546 -7.80 14.24 -9.14
N VAL A 547 -7.84 13.78 -7.90
CA VAL A 547 -7.21 14.42 -6.75
C VAL A 547 -6.25 13.44 -6.11
N LEU A 548 -5.04 13.91 -5.84
CA LEU A 548 -4.06 13.20 -5.04
C LEU A 548 -4.09 13.75 -3.60
N LYS A 549 -4.56 12.93 -2.65
CA LYS A 549 -4.67 13.29 -1.23
C LYS A 549 -3.97 12.24 -0.39
N GLN A 550 -2.95 12.63 0.37
CA GLN A 550 -2.16 11.72 1.22
C GLN A 550 -1.57 10.49 0.47
N GLY A 551 -1.20 10.68 -0.80
CA GLY A 551 -0.69 9.60 -1.65
C GLY A 551 -1.75 8.72 -2.30
N LEU A 552 -3.04 8.96 -2.02
CA LEU A 552 -4.16 8.22 -2.59
C LEU A 552 -4.81 9.00 -3.73
N LEU A 553 -5.17 8.28 -4.80
CA LEU A 553 -5.86 8.83 -5.97
C LEU A 553 -7.37 8.70 -5.81
N TYR A 554 -8.05 9.83 -5.96
CA TYR A 554 -9.51 9.91 -5.98
C TYR A 554 -9.98 10.45 -7.33
N LEU A 555 -10.91 9.74 -7.95
CA LEU A 555 -11.69 10.27 -9.05
C LEU A 555 -12.82 11.11 -8.47
N ILE A 556 -12.89 12.36 -8.90
CA ILE A 556 -13.96 13.27 -8.53
C ILE A 556 -14.90 13.39 -9.72
N ILE A 557 -16.17 13.14 -9.45
CA ILE A 557 -17.25 13.29 -10.42
C ILE A 557 -18.16 14.42 -9.93
N GLN A 558 -18.26 15.47 -10.72
CA GLN A 558 -19.13 16.58 -10.39
C GLN A 558 -20.55 16.31 -10.88
N ASP A 559 -21.50 16.42 -9.96
CA ASP A 559 -22.93 16.33 -10.25
C ASP A 559 -23.61 17.61 -9.74
N LYS A 560 -23.89 18.54 -10.66
CA LYS A 560 -24.45 19.89 -10.38
C LYS A 560 -23.56 20.69 -9.41
N ASN A 561 -23.92 20.71 -8.13
CA ASN A 561 -23.19 21.45 -7.08
C ASN A 561 -22.49 20.54 -6.07
N ASP A 562 -22.50 19.23 -6.30
CA ASP A 562 -21.94 18.24 -5.40
C ASP A 562 -20.73 17.52 -6.04
N PHE A 563 -19.81 17.08 -5.22
CA PHE A 563 -18.61 16.34 -5.65
C PHE A 563 -18.67 14.92 -5.10
N LYS A 564 -18.79 13.96 -6.01
CA LYS A 564 -18.72 12.54 -5.66
C LYS A 564 -17.27 12.07 -5.73
N TRP A 565 -16.74 11.65 -4.59
CA TRP A 565 -15.39 11.13 -4.45
C TRP A 565 -15.40 9.62 -4.66
N ARG A 566 -14.45 9.13 -5.42
CA ARG A 566 -14.23 7.72 -5.62
C ARG A 566 -12.77 7.39 -5.49
N LEU A 567 -12.41 6.60 -4.50
CA LEU A 567 -11.06 6.13 -4.28
C LEU A 567 -10.69 5.06 -5.33
N LEU A 568 -9.58 5.24 -6.01
CA LEU A 568 -8.89 4.19 -6.74
C LEU A 568 -7.95 3.47 -5.76
N SER A 569 -8.15 2.18 -5.54
CA SER A 569 -7.38 1.42 -4.54
C SER A 569 -5.87 1.52 -4.77
N GLU A 570 -5.14 1.77 -3.69
CA GLU A 570 -3.68 1.95 -3.72
C GLU A 570 -2.94 0.75 -4.30
N LYS A 571 -3.48 -0.47 -4.16
CA LYS A 571 -2.85 -1.71 -4.65
C LYS A 571 -2.49 -1.68 -6.14
N TYR A 572 -3.19 -0.89 -6.97
CA TYR A 572 -2.93 -0.80 -8.40
C TYR A 572 -1.73 0.08 -8.76
N TYR A 573 -1.37 1.02 -7.89
CA TYR A 573 -0.33 2.01 -8.16
C TYR A 573 0.68 2.21 -7.02
N GLN A 574 0.60 1.43 -5.95
CA GLN A 574 1.46 1.58 -4.77
C GLN A 574 2.94 1.65 -5.13
N GLY A 575 3.60 2.75 -4.74
CA GLY A 575 5.01 2.99 -5.02
C GLY A 575 5.35 3.31 -6.48
N ARG A 576 4.36 3.40 -7.38
CA ARG A 576 4.54 3.57 -8.83
C ARG A 576 4.03 4.91 -9.38
N LEU A 577 3.38 5.73 -8.55
CA LEU A 577 2.96 7.07 -8.97
C LEU A 577 4.17 8.00 -9.11
N ILE A 578 4.20 8.75 -10.20
CA ILE A 578 5.19 9.80 -10.41
C ILE A 578 4.67 11.05 -9.71
N MET A 579 5.03 11.22 -8.45
CA MET A 579 4.67 12.40 -7.65
C MET A 579 5.01 13.66 -8.44
N GLU A 580 4.10 14.65 -8.46
CA GLU A 580 4.17 15.90 -9.23
C GLU A 580 4.01 15.78 -10.76
N ASN A 581 4.08 14.59 -11.35
CA ASN A 581 3.86 14.35 -12.78
C ASN A 581 2.79 13.28 -13.03
N THR A 582 1.89 13.07 -12.09
CA THR A 582 0.73 12.20 -12.34
C THR A 582 -0.13 12.85 -13.40
N SER A 583 -0.42 12.12 -14.46
CA SER A 583 -1.26 12.57 -15.59
C SER A 583 -2.35 11.55 -15.85
N VAL A 584 -3.51 12.05 -16.27
CA VAL A 584 -4.66 11.22 -16.62
C VAL A 584 -5.13 11.63 -18.00
N TYR A 585 -5.30 10.65 -18.86
CA TYR A 585 -5.84 10.85 -20.20
C TYR A 585 -7.17 10.09 -20.33
N LYS A 586 -8.20 10.73 -20.87
CA LYS A 586 -9.50 10.12 -21.12
C LYS A 586 -9.62 9.66 -22.57
N ASP A 587 -9.92 8.38 -22.75
CA ASP A 587 -10.21 7.75 -24.03
C ASP A 587 -11.60 7.11 -24.00
N GLY A 588 -12.61 7.83 -24.48
CA GLY A 588 -14.00 7.43 -24.32
C GLY A 588 -14.37 7.23 -22.85
N ASN A 589 -14.76 6.01 -22.48
CA ASN A 589 -15.06 5.64 -21.07
C ASN A 589 -13.85 5.12 -20.31
N ARG A 590 -12.64 5.15 -20.86
CA ARG A 590 -11.42 4.71 -20.18
C ARG A 590 -10.60 5.90 -19.72
N LEU A 591 -10.12 5.81 -18.51
CA LEU A 591 -9.08 6.67 -17.97
C LEU A 591 -7.75 5.92 -18.07
N LEU A 592 -6.74 6.59 -18.55
CA LEU A 592 -5.36 6.09 -18.58
C LEU A 592 -4.53 6.94 -17.60
N ILE A 593 -3.90 6.28 -16.63
CA ILE A 593 -3.14 6.93 -15.56
C ILE A 593 -1.69 6.47 -15.70
N ASN A 594 -0.77 7.40 -15.79
CA ASN A 594 0.65 7.10 -15.93
C ASN A 594 1.29 6.54 -14.66
N LEU A 595 2.31 5.71 -14.84
CA LEU A 595 3.14 5.14 -13.78
C LEU A 595 4.63 5.30 -14.11
N ASP A 596 5.49 5.06 -13.15
CA ASP A 596 6.95 5.10 -13.31
C ASP A 596 7.52 3.95 -14.17
N ASP A 597 6.71 2.94 -14.46
CA ASP A 597 7.07 1.77 -15.26
C ASP A 597 5.97 1.35 -16.25
N GLY A 598 5.00 2.24 -16.52
CA GLY A 598 3.87 1.92 -17.40
C GLY A 598 2.65 2.79 -17.19
N PHE A 599 1.47 2.19 -17.22
CA PHE A 599 0.21 2.90 -17.02
C PHE A 599 -0.91 1.95 -16.55
N ILE A 600 -1.94 2.54 -15.94
CA ILE A 600 -3.20 1.87 -15.58
C ILE A 600 -4.28 2.33 -16.52
N THR A 601 -5.18 1.42 -16.93
CA THR A 601 -6.47 1.79 -17.52
C THR A 601 -7.58 1.52 -16.53
N PHE A 602 -8.51 2.45 -16.42
CA PHE A 602 -9.71 2.33 -15.60
C PHE A 602 -10.95 2.55 -16.46
N ASP A 603 -11.81 1.54 -16.57
CA ASP A 603 -13.03 1.58 -17.38
C ASP A 603 -14.21 2.08 -16.54
N LEU A 604 -14.63 3.31 -16.78
CA LEU A 604 -15.78 3.94 -16.09
C LEU A 604 -17.10 3.22 -16.32
N SER A 605 -17.27 2.52 -17.45
CA SER A 605 -18.52 1.80 -17.77
C SER A 605 -18.70 0.50 -16.99
N ASN A 606 -17.60 -0.13 -16.56
CA ASN A 606 -17.57 -1.37 -15.79
C ASN A 606 -17.41 -1.17 -14.29
N ASP A 607 -17.51 0.08 -13.88
CA ASP A 607 -17.32 0.48 -12.51
C ASP A 607 -18.47 -0.01 -11.62
N LYS A 608 -18.16 -0.94 -10.72
CA LYS A 608 -19.12 -1.51 -9.76
C LYS A 608 -18.91 -0.91 -8.38
N PRO A 609 -19.98 -0.65 -7.61
CA PRO A 609 -19.83 -0.21 -6.24
C PRO A 609 -19.11 -1.28 -5.41
N GLN A 610 -18.24 -0.83 -4.51
CA GLN A 610 -17.62 -1.70 -3.51
C GLN A 610 -18.68 -2.27 -2.55
N THR A 611 -18.43 -3.46 -2.02
CA THR A 611 -19.33 -4.05 -1.03
C THR A 611 -19.15 -3.38 0.33
N ASN A 612 -20.27 -3.24 1.06
CA ASN A 612 -20.25 -2.81 2.47
C ASN A 612 -20.38 -3.99 3.43
N ASP A 613 -20.36 -5.23 2.91
CA ASP A 613 -20.49 -6.46 3.72
C ASP A 613 -19.12 -6.81 4.32
N ILE A 614 -18.90 -6.34 5.54
CA ILE A 614 -17.65 -6.53 6.30
C ILE A 614 -17.96 -7.35 7.54
N LYS A 615 -17.28 -8.48 7.69
CA LYS A 615 -17.29 -9.29 8.91
C LYS A 615 -16.10 -8.90 9.78
N ILE A 616 -16.36 -8.61 11.06
CA ILE A 616 -15.32 -8.34 12.04
C ILE A 616 -15.02 -9.61 12.83
N GLU A 617 -13.77 -10.01 12.91
CA GLU A 617 -13.27 -11.06 13.78
C GLU A 617 -12.14 -10.49 14.65
N ALA A 618 -12.32 -10.51 15.96
CA ALA A 618 -11.30 -10.05 16.90
C ALA A 618 -10.64 -11.25 17.59
N TYR A 619 -9.31 -11.21 17.74
CA TYR A 619 -8.52 -12.28 18.31
C TYR A 619 -7.71 -11.79 19.51
N TYR A 620 -7.75 -12.57 20.59
CA TYR A 620 -6.93 -12.38 21.77
C TYR A 620 -6.07 -13.63 22.00
N LEU A 621 -4.76 -13.46 22.06
CA LEU A 621 -3.79 -14.57 22.16
C LEU A 621 -4.04 -15.67 21.11
N GLY A 622 -4.44 -15.27 19.90
CA GLY A 622 -4.71 -16.17 18.76
C GLY A 622 -6.02 -16.97 18.86
N ASN A 623 -6.91 -16.66 19.80
CA ASN A 623 -8.26 -17.22 19.89
C ASN A 623 -9.28 -16.14 19.55
N LEU A 624 -10.35 -16.55 18.87
CA LEU A 624 -11.47 -15.67 18.57
C LEU A 624 -12.12 -15.19 19.88
N ILE A 625 -12.33 -13.88 19.97
CA ILE A 625 -13.03 -13.26 21.09
C ILE A 625 -14.52 -13.57 20.95
N ASP A 626 -15.12 -14.12 22.00
CA ASP A 626 -16.55 -14.32 22.17
C ASP A 626 -17.07 -13.44 23.32
N ASP A 627 -18.37 -13.50 23.57
CA ASP A 627 -19.04 -12.66 24.59
C ASP A 627 -18.51 -12.89 26.02
N ASP A 628 -17.90 -14.06 26.28
CA ASP A 628 -17.35 -14.45 27.59
C ASP A 628 -15.84 -14.16 27.70
N THR A 629 -15.19 -13.71 26.62
CA THR A 629 -13.75 -13.49 26.60
C THR A 629 -13.35 -12.16 27.22
N GLU A 630 -12.63 -12.20 28.32
CA GLU A 630 -12.05 -11.02 28.96
C GLU A 630 -10.61 -10.80 28.49
N VAL A 631 -10.37 -9.68 27.79
CA VAL A 631 -9.04 -9.28 27.35
C VAL A 631 -8.27 -8.68 28.54
N LYS A 632 -7.08 -9.18 28.83
CA LYS A 632 -6.28 -8.65 29.94
C LYS A 632 -5.71 -7.26 29.59
N TYR A 633 -5.67 -6.40 30.61
CA TYR A 633 -5.06 -5.07 30.46
C TYR A 633 -3.63 -5.13 29.90
N ASN A 634 -3.30 -4.18 29.03
CA ASN A 634 -1.99 -4.06 28.38
C ASN A 634 -1.62 -5.25 27.49
N GLN A 635 -2.61 -5.93 26.95
CA GLN A 635 -2.43 -6.96 25.92
C GLN A 635 -2.98 -6.44 24.59
N SER A 636 -2.43 -6.94 23.47
CA SER A 636 -2.90 -6.62 22.14
C SER A 636 -4.12 -7.44 21.75
N VAL A 637 -4.96 -6.83 20.92
CA VAL A 637 -6.07 -7.48 20.23
C VAL A 637 -5.87 -7.29 18.73
N ASP A 638 -5.89 -8.39 17.98
CA ASP A 638 -5.83 -8.37 16.52
C ASP A 638 -7.26 -8.39 15.97
N VAL A 639 -7.63 -7.38 15.20
CA VAL A 639 -8.96 -7.28 14.60
C VAL A 639 -8.83 -7.43 13.09
N HIS A 640 -9.53 -8.43 12.54
CA HIS A 640 -9.55 -8.73 11.12
C HIS A 640 -10.87 -8.25 10.50
N LEU A 641 -10.78 -7.44 9.47
CA LEU A 641 -11.92 -6.93 8.70
C LEU A 641 -12.03 -7.73 7.41
N ILE A 642 -12.84 -8.77 7.45
CA ILE A 642 -12.99 -9.73 6.35
C ILE A 642 -14.08 -9.20 5.41
N ALA A 643 -13.67 -8.80 4.21
CA ALA A 643 -14.59 -8.42 3.14
C ALA A 643 -15.09 -9.65 2.39
N LYS A 644 -16.25 -9.53 1.76
CA LYS A 644 -16.82 -10.57 0.89
C LYS A 644 -15.98 -10.85 -0.35
N TYR A 645 -15.25 -9.85 -0.83
CA TYR A 645 -14.47 -9.89 -2.07
C TYR A 645 -12.99 -9.67 -1.79
N PHE A 646 -12.15 -10.21 -2.67
CA PHE A 646 -10.68 -10.08 -2.62
C PHE A 646 -10.16 -9.05 -3.61
N GLY A 647 -10.87 -8.89 -4.75
CA GLY A 647 -10.50 -8.06 -5.87
C GLY A 647 -10.97 -6.60 -5.77
N TYR A 648 -11.45 -6.10 -6.90
CA TYR A 648 -11.88 -4.70 -7.06
C TYR A 648 -13.05 -4.31 -6.14
N GLY A 649 -13.93 -5.26 -5.86
CA GLY A 649 -15.08 -5.03 -4.95
C GLY A 649 -14.72 -4.93 -3.47
N ARG A 650 -13.47 -5.17 -3.08
CA ARG A 650 -12.99 -5.02 -1.70
C ARG A 650 -12.91 -3.52 -1.35
N PRO A 651 -13.58 -3.06 -0.28
CA PRO A 651 -13.56 -1.66 0.11
C PRO A 651 -12.24 -1.28 0.78
N ASP A 652 -11.82 -0.04 0.58
CA ASP A 652 -10.82 0.59 1.42
C ASP A 652 -11.50 1.08 2.71
N LEU A 653 -10.92 0.72 3.86
CA LEU A 653 -11.55 0.88 5.16
C LEU A 653 -10.78 1.85 6.04
N LEU A 654 -11.52 2.56 6.87
CA LEU A 654 -11.02 3.33 8.01
C LEU A 654 -11.61 2.74 9.29
N TYR A 655 -10.91 2.89 10.40
CA TYR A 655 -11.45 2.55 11.70
C TYR A 655 -11.30 3.68 12.70
N ARG A 656 -12.16 3.64 13.71
CA ARG A 656 -12.13 4.54 14.87
C ARG A 656 -12.26 3.71 16.13
N LEU A 657 -11.38 3.94 17.09
CA LEU A 657 -11.42 3.32 18.41
C LEU A 657 -11.85 4.34 19.46
N ASN A 658 -12.96 4.11 20.17
CA ASN A 658 -13.41 4.96 21.28
C ASN A 658 -13.39 6.46 20.96
N ASP A 659 -14.03 6.90 19.88
CA ASP A 659 -14.10 8.31 19.44
C ASP A 659 -12.75 8.97 19.12
N SER A 660 -11.70 8.17 18.84
CA SER A 660 -10.42 8.66 18.34
C SER A 660 -10.54 9.17 16.89
N GLU A 661 -9.45 9.68 16.33
CA GLU A 661 -9.39 10.01 14.91
C GLU A 661 -9.55 8.76 14.02
N LEU A 662 -10.03 8.97 12.79
CA LEU A 662 -10.15 7.92 11.79
C LEU A 662 -8.76 7.53 11.28
N ILE A 663 -8.48 6.23 11.28
CA ILE A 663 -7.19 5.66 10.89
C ILE A 663 -7.42 4.71 9.71
N PRO A 664 -6.63 4.81 8.62
CA PRO A 664 -6.69 3.87 7.51
C PRO A 664 -6.36 2.43 7.96
N VAL A 665 -7.16 1.48 7.49
CA VAL A 665 -6.90 0.05 7.71
C VAL A 665 -6.01 -0.45 6.58
N LYS A 666 -4.85 -0.97 6.93
CA LYS A 666 -3.96 -1.60 5.97
C LYS A 666 -4.21 -3.11 5.93
N ASP A 667 -4.42 -3.64 4.74
CA ASP A 667 -4.62 -5.08 4.48
C ASP A 667 -5.73 -5.74 5.32
N GLY A 668 -6.70 -4.94 5.81
CA GLY A 668 -7.82 -5.43 6.62
C GLY A 668 -7.46 -5.82 8.05
N ASN A 669 -6.21 -5.62 8.49
CA ASN A 669 -5.73 -5.96 9.82
C ASN A 669 -5.54 -4.71 10.69
N ILE A 670 -6.07 -4.77 11.92
CA ILE A 670 -5.90 -3.74 12.94
C ILE A 670 -5.28 -4.38 14.17
N VAL A 671 -4.11 -3.91 14.59
CA VAL A 671 -3.47 -4.35 15.83
C VAL A 671 -3.68 -3.27 16.89
N LEU A 672 -4.55 -3.56 17.84
CA LEU A 672 -4.88 -2.66 18.94
C LEU A 672 -3.94 -2.90 20.11
N ASN A 673 -3.14 -1.90 20.44
CA ASN A 673 -2.20 -1.92 21.55
C ASN A 673 -2.58 -0.87 22.59
N ASN A 674 -2.10 -1.03 23.82
CA ASN A 674 -2.27 -0.06 24.91
C ASN A 674 -3.73 0.28 25.21
N LEU A 675 -4.60 -0.73 25.17
CA LEU A 675 -6.03 -0.57 25.40
C LEU A 675 -6.32 -0.12 26.84
N SER A 676 -7.19 0.85 26.97
CA SER A 676 -7.73 1.28 28.27
C SER A 676 -8.62 0.19 28.87
N SER A 677 -8.71 0.14 30.19
CA SER A 677 -9.65 -0.81 30.84
C SER A 677 -11.11 -0.38 30.64
N GLY A 678 -12.00 -1.35 30.47
CA GLY A 678 -13.42 -1.14 30.25
C GLY A 678 -13.89 -1.58 28.88
N ARG A 679 -15.08 -1.15 28.48
CA ARG A 679 -15.67 -1.45 27.18
C ARG A 679 -14.94 -0.67 26.09
N GLN A 680 -14.46 -1.38 25.10
CA GLN A 680 -13.85 -0.83 23.89
C GLN A 680 -14.85 -0.88 22.75
N HIS A 681 -14.90 0.15 21.94
CA HIS A 681 -15.78 0.28 20.79
C HIS A 681 -14.96 0.57 19.54
N ILE A 682 -15.07 -0.30 18.55
CA ILE A 682 -14.46 -0.15 17.24
C ILE A 682 -15.57 0.13 16.25
N GLU A 683 -15.43 1.19 15.49
CA GLU A 683 -16.30 1.53 14.37
C GLU A 683 -15.52 1.45 13.08
N ILE A 684 -16.11 0.86 12.04
CA ILE A 684 -15.52 0.68 10.72
C ILE A 684 -16.28 1.52 9.72
N PHE A 685 -15.54 2.25 8.91
CA PHE A 685 -16.06 3.14 7.90
C PHE A 685 -15.49 2.77 6.52
N THR A 686 -16.26 2.97 5.47
CA THR A 686 -15.76 2.97 4.10
C THR A 686 -15.47 4.39 3.66
N VAL A 687 -14.37 4.55 2.92
CA VAL A 687 -14.03 5.82 2.28
C VAL A 687 -15.00 6.07 1.13
N SER A 688 -15.99 6.90 1.34
CA SER A 688 -16.98 7.26 0.33
C SER A 688 -17.15 8.79 0.27
N GLY A 689 -16.25 9.43 -0.44
CA GLY A 689 -16.29 10.87 -0.63
C GLY A 689 -15.94 11.70 0.61
N ASN A 690 -16.68 12.79 0.84
CA ASN A 690 -16.50 13.64 2.03
C ASN A 690 -17.22 13.11 3.28
N SER A 691 -17.99 12.04 3.17
CA SER A 691 -18.70 11.41 4.29
C SER A 691 -18.23 9.98 4.45
N ASP A 692 -17.57 9.71 5.55
CA ASP A 692 -17.22 8.35 5.96
C ASP A 692 -18.51 7.62 6.36
N ASN A 693 -18.87 6.57 5.61
CA ASN A 693 -20.05 5.78 5.91
C ASN A 693 -19.69 4.66 6.86
N LYS A 694 -20.30 4.66 8.06
CA LYS A 694 -20.15 3.56 9.00
C LYS A 694 -20.80 2.29 8.44
N VAL A 695 -20.00 1.20 8.35
CA VAL A 695 -20.42 -0.09 7.77
C VAL A 695 -20.50 -1.19 8.80
N ALA A 696 -19.72 -1.12 9.87
CA ALA A 696 -19.73 -2.14 10.92
C ALA A 696 -19.24 -1.56 12.26
N GLU A 697 -19.55 -2.26 13.34
CA GLU A 697 -19.04 -1.94 14.67
C GLU A 697 -18.81 -3.22 15.48
N TYR A 698 -17.90 -3.16 16.44
CA TYR A 698 -17.58 -4.27 17.31
C TYR A 698 -17.25 -3.80 18.72
N TYR A 699 -17.66 -4.55 19.73
CA TYR A 699 -17.44 -4.25 21.13
C TYR A 699 -16.72 -5.41 21.81
N PHE A 700 -15.78 -5.09 22.70
CA PHE A 700 -15.15 -6.07 23.57
C PHE A 700 -14.77 -5.40 24.90
N TYR A 701 -14.44 -6.22 25.90
CA TYR A 701 -14.13 -5.73 27.24
C TYR A 701 -12.67 -6.01 27.61
N VAL A 702 -11.99 -4.98 28.16
CA VAL A 702 -10.62 -5.08 28.67
C VAL A 702 -10.66 -5.00 30.19
N SER A 703 -10.08 -6.01 30.85
CA SER A 703 -10.05 -6.10 32.32
C SER A 703 -9.27 -4.93 32.94
N ARG A 704 -9.55 -4.68 34.19
CA ARG A 704 -8.80 -3.67 34.95
C ARG A 704 -7.36 -4.14 35.18
N PRO A 705 -6.38 -3.22 35.25
CA PRO A 705 -5.02 -3.56 35.65
C PRO A 705 -4.99 -4.29 36.99
N TRP A 706 -4.10 -5.28 37.13
CA TRP A 706 -3.99 -6.08 38.37
C TRP A 706 -3.76 -5.22 39.62
N TYR A 707 -3.07 -4.07 39.45
CA TYR A 707 -2.82 -3.13 40.53
C TYR A 707 -4.05 -2.29 40.95
N PHE A 708 -5.15 -2.32 40.20
CA PHE A 708 -6.47 -1.82 40.60
C PHE A 708 -7.43 -2.93 41.00
N SER A 709 -6.95 -4.17 41.15
CA SER A 709 -7.76 -5.26 41.67
C SER A 709 -8.14 -5.02 43.15
N ILE A 710 -9.29 -5.57 43.57
CA ILE A 710 -9.73 -5.47 44.97
C ILE A 710 -8.64 -5.91 45.94
N TRP A 711 -7.91 -6.98 45.60
CA TRP A 711 -6.82 -7.48 46.41
C TRP A 711 -5.65 -6.51 46.52
N MET A 712 -5.28 -5.81 45.44
CA MET A 712 -4.22 -4.82 45.50
C MET A 712 -4.67 -3.55 46.23
N ILE A 713 -5.92 -3.14 46.09
CA ILE A 713 -6.48 -2.03 46.88
C ILE A 713 -6.40 -2.36 48.38
N LEU A 714 -6.73 -3.60 48.78
CA LEU A 714 -6.57 -4.06 50.17
C LEU A 714 -5.07 -4.00 50.59
N VAL A 715 -4.17 -4.44 49.75
CA VAL A 715 -2.71 -4.33 50.01
C VAL A 715 -2.30 -2.86 50.18
N TYR A 716 -2.77 -1.96 49.31
CA TYR A 716 -2.47 -0.53 49.45
C TYR A 716 -3.00 0.04 50.76
N ILE A 717 -4.25 -0.34 51.17
CA ILE A 717 -4.79 0.07 52.44
C ILE A 717 -3.94 -0.45 53.60
N VAL A 718 -3.52 -1.72 53.56
CA VAL A 718 -2.64 -2.31 54.57
C VAL A 718 -1.28 -1.61 54.62
N VAL A 719 -0.65 -1.33 53.45
CA VAL A 719 0.64 -0.63 53.40
C VAL A 719 0.50 0.78 53.91
N ILE A 720 -0.55 1.52 53.50
CA ILE A 720 -0.79 2.88 53.93
C ILE A 720 -1.06 2.89 55.48
N SER A 721 -1.94 1.99 55.96
CA SER A 721 -2.23 1.86 57.37
C SER A 721 -1.02 1.45 58.19
N GLY A 722 -0.22 0.53 57.67
CA GLY A 722 1.06 0.12 58.27
C GLY A 722 2.06 1.26 58.33
N SER A 723 2.14 2.05 57.25
CA SER A 723 2.99 3.26 57.17
C SER A 723 2.56 4.33 58.22
N PHE A 724 1.24 4.54 58.32
CA PHE A 724 0.70 5.43 59.37
C PHE A 724 0.96 4.90 60.79
N PHE A 725 0.82 3.56 60.97
CA PHE A 725 1.13 2.92 62.25
C PHE A 725 2.61 3.05 62.64
N LEU A 726 3.51 2.79 61.63
CA LEU A 726 4.98 2.95 61.82
C LEU A 726 5.34 4.40 62.08
N TYR A 727 4.70 5.35 61.34
CA TYR A 727 4.92 6.77 61.56
C TYR A 727 4.42 7.18 62.95
N TYR A 728 3.24 6.73 63.39
CA TYR A 728 2.73 6.98 64.72
C TYR A 728 3.66 6.41 65.80
N ARG A 729 4.09 5.13 65.63
CA ARG A 729 5.05 4.50 66.56
C ARG A 729 6.40 5.22 66.57
N TRP A 730 6.89 5.62 65.45
CA TRP A 730 8.16 6.38 65.34
C TRP A 730 8.02 7.75 65.99
N ASN A 731 6.90 8.44 65.81
CA ASN A 731 6.64 9.70 66.51
C ASN A 731 6.50 9.51 68.02
N ALA A 732 5.86 8.45 68.45
CA ALA A 732 5.75 8.09 69.88
C ALA A 732 7.13 7.77 70.49
N ILE A 733 7.97 7.04 69.73
CA ILE A 733 9.37 6.77 70.16
C ILE A 733 10.18 8.08 70.17
N ARG A 734 10.04 8.92 69.18
CA ARG A 734 10.73 10.27 69.16
C ARG A 734 10.24 11.19 70.32
N TYR A 735 8.92 11.14 70.55
CA TYR A 735 8.39 11.89 71.68
C TYR A 735 8.95 11.42 73.03
N ASN A 736 9.00 10.10 73.24
CA ASN A 736 9.61 9.51 74.44
C ASN A 736 11.12 9.71 74.49
N GLN A 737 11.82 9.72 73.32
CA GLN A 737 13.26 10.09 73.35
C GLN A 737 13.51 11.58 73.64
N ARG A 738 12.60 12.48 73.13
CA ARG A 738 12.69 13.92 73.46
C ARG A 738 12.40 14.16 74.95
N LEU A 739 11.43 13.42 75.50
CA LEU A 739 11.19 13.49 76.96
C LEU A 739 12.41 13.03 77.77
N LYS A 740 13.04 11.91 77.35
CA LYS A 740 14.31 11.45 77.97
C LYS A 740 15.46 12.41 77.77
N LEU A 741 15.62 13.00 76.55
CA LEU A 741 16.63 14.01 76.26
C LEU A 741 16.40 15.30 77.06
N ASN A 742 15.17 15.74 77.24
CA ASN A 742 14.85 16.89 78.08
C ASN A 742 15.14 16.59 79.58
N GLU A 743 15.00 15.36 80.01
CA GLU A 743 15.39 14.94 81.33
C GLU A 743 16.91 14.82 81.45
N GLU A 744 17.65 14.46 80.43
CA GLU A 744 19.09 14.41 80.39
C GLU A 744 19.72 15.81 80.20
N GLU A 745 19.10 16.71 79.40
CA GLU A 745 19.53 18.08 79.27
C GLU A 745 19.39 18.87 80.57
N LEU A 746 18.40 18.54 81.43
CA LEU A 746 18.26 19.06 82.76
C LEU A 746 19.35 18.54 83.71
N LYS A 747 19.85 17.32 83.43
CA LYS A 747 21.05 16.75 84.16
C LYS A 747 22.37 17.28 83.62
N HIS A 748 22.48 17.51 82.28
CA HIS A 748 23.67 18.05 81.67
C HIS A 748 23.86 19.54 81.81
N LYS A 749 22.81 20.33 82.04
CA LYS A 749 22.95 21.75 82.43
C LYS A 749 23.62 21.94 83.75
N LYS A 750 23.74 20.86 84.57
CA LYS A 750 24.58 20.88 85.86
C LYS A 750 26.01 20.47 85.60
N GLN A 751 26.40 19.89 84.44
CA GLN A 751 27.78 19.47 84.22
C GLN A 751 28.52 20.31 83.14
N LEU A 752 27.88 21.32 82.55
CA LEU A 752 28.46 22.15 81.49
C LEU A 752 29.13 23.42 82.07
N LEU A 753 29.58 23.35 83.26
CA LEU A 753 30.45 24.38 83.88
C LEU A 753 31.92 23.95 84.01
N GLU A 754 32.28 22.78 83.48
CA GLU A 754 33.65 22.20 83.67
C GLU A 754 34.33 21.70 82.36
N PHE A 755 33.98 22.08 81.19
CA PHE A 755 34.79 21.75 80.03
C PHE A 755 34.86 22.86 78.96
N GLU A 756 35.42 24.01 79.33
CA GLU A 756 36.12 24.86 78.36
C GLU A 756 37.52 24.33 78.26
N MET A 757 37.76 23.39 77.38
CA MET A 757 39.02 23.08 76.70
C MET A 757 38.90 21.95 75.75
N GLU A 758 38.83 22.22 74.52
CA GLU A 758 39.46 21.50 73.43
C GLU A 758 38.99 22.08 72.09
N SER A 759 39.67 23.13 71.68
CA SER A 759 39.58 23.67 70.34
C SER A 759 40.68 23.10 69.50
N GLU A 760 40.53 21.90 69.00
CA GLU A 760 41.41 21.40 67.95
C GLU A 760 40.79 20.21 67.15
N ASN A 761 39.68 20.36 66.48
CA ASN A 761 39.29 19.35 65.50
C ASN A 761 38.32 19.89 64.38
N ARG A 762 38.52 21.13 63.98
CA ARG A 762 37.70 21.74 62.88
C ARG A 762 38.31 21.66 61.50
N LEU A 763 39.39 21.00 61.28
CA LEU A 763 40.07 21.01 59.97
C LEU A 763 39.89 19.75 59.13
N ARG A 764 39.28 18.69 59.65
CA ARG A 764 39.04 17.46 58.84
C ARG A 764 37.63 17.30 58.28
N GLN A 765 36.69 18.16 58.62
CA GLN A 765 35.32 18.07 58.08
C GLN A 765 35.08 18.83 56.75
N GLN A 766 35.99 19.71 56.34
CA GLN A 766 35.79 20.51 55.13
C GLN A 766 36.14 19.77 53.81
N GLU A 767 36.96 18.74 53.88
CA GLU A 767 37.31 17.99 52.67
C GLU A 767 36.20 16.93 52.23
N PHE A 768 35.41 16.46 53.18
CA PHE A 768 34.37 15.48 52.90
C PHE A 768 33.10 16.11 52.32
N GLU A 769 32.83 17.36 52.59
CA GLU A 769 31.68 18.09 52.05
C GLU A 769 31.88 18.48 50.57
N LYS A 770 33.10 18.72 50.15
CA LYS A 770 33.39 19.10 48.78
C LYS A 770 33.10 17.93 47.77
N HIS A 771 33.43 16.71 48.15
CA HIS A 771 33.22 15.53 47.32
C HIS A 771 31.74 15.12 47.22
N ARG A 772 30.93 15.40 48.24
CA ARG A 772 29.48 15.13 48.26
C ARG A 772 28.71 16.09 47.38
N LEU A 773 29.14 17.34 47.34
CA LEU A 773 28.54 18.39 46.51
C LEU A 773 28.78 18.16 44.99
N GLU A 774 29.94 17.63 44.62
CA GLU A 774 30.26 17.33 43.21
C GLU A 774 29.43 16.18 42.67
N MET A 775 29.13 15.16 43.47
CA MET A 775 28.22 14.06 43.08
C MET A 775 26.75 14.51 43.02
N GLU A 776 26.36 15.44 43.89
CA GLU A 776 24.97 15.96 43.91
C GLU A 776 24.67 16.88 42.71
N VAL A 777 25.67 17.60 42.22
CA VAL A 777 25.61 18.43 41.02
C VAL A 777 25.47 17.56 39.75
N GLN A 778 26.18 16.44 39.69
CA GLN A 778 26.09 15.50 38.54
C GLN A 778 24.72 14.79 38.46
N ASN A 779 24.14 14.41 39.59
CA ASN A 779 22.82 13.80 39.67
C ASN A 779 21.70 14.81 39.34
N LYS A 780 21.82 16.07 39.77
CA LYS A 780 20.88 17.14 39.42
C LYS A 780 20.94 17.55 37.94
N ALA A 781 22.10 17.49 37.30
CA ALA A 781 22.25 17.75 35.89
C ALA A 781 21.51 16.68 35.02
N SER A 782 21.59 15.42 35.44
CA SER A 782 20.88 14.30 34.78
C SER A 782 19.34 14.37 34.98
N GLU A 783 18.91 14.79 36.16
CA GLU A 783 17.47 14.98 36.45
C GLU A 783 16.85 16.16 35.64
N VAL A 784 17.63 17.24 35.49
CA VAL A 784 17.21 18.40 34.66
C VAL A 784 17.13 18.04 33.20
N ALA A 785 18.03 17.17 32.68
CA ALA A 785 18.00 16.69 31.32
C ALA A 785 16.74 15.82 31.03
N GLY A 786 16.40 14.93 31.98
CA GLY A 786 15.19 14.09 31.84
C GLY A 786 13.88 14.89 31.87
N LYS A 787 13.79 15.88 32.74
CA LYS A 787 12.63 16.81 32.81
C LYS A 787 12.52 17.68 31.58
N SER A 788 13.61 18.05 30.96
CA SER A 788 13.64 18.89 29.76
C SER A 788 13.17 18.16 28.50
N LEU A 789 13.50 16.87 28.38
CA LEU A 789 13.02 16.02 27.30
C LEU A 789 11.50 15.82 27.38
N SER A 790 10.96 15.66 28.58
CA SER A 790 9.53 15.59 28.86
C SER A 790 8.80 16.88 28.49
N ILE A 791 9.39 18.01 28.81
CA ILE A 791 8.83 19.34 28.51
C ILE A 791 8.79 19.61 27.00
N ALA A 792 9.85 19.24 26.26
CA ALA A 792 9.90 19.38 24.81
C ALA A 792 8.82 18.52 24.10
N LYS A 793 8.62 17.29 24.55
CA LYS A 793 7.55 16.41 24.02
C LYS A 793 6.14 16.93 24.30
N HIS A 794 5.91 17.51 25.49
CA HIS A 794 4.63 18.15 25.82
C HIS A 794 4.38 19.42 25.02
N SER A 795 5.40 20.19 24.70
CA SER A 795 5.28 21.40 23.88
C SER A 795 4.90 21.07 22.43
N GLU A 796 5.50 20.05 21.84
CA GLU A 796 5.18 19.56 20.50
C GLU A 796 3.74 19.02 20.40
N MET A 797 3.29 18.31 21.44
CA MET A 797 1.91 17.83 21.54
C MET A 797 0.90 18.99 21.66
N ILE A 798 1.23 20.02 22.43
CA ILE A 798 0.39 21.20 22.62
C ILE A 798 0.33 22.04 21.33
N GLU A 799 1.42 22.17 20.60
CA GLU A 799 1.49 22.87 19.33
C GLU A 799 0.62 22.18 18.25
N SER A 800 0.67 20.83 18.21
CA SER A 800 -0.20 20.00 17.35
C SER A 800 -1.69 20.16 17.68
N ILE A 801 -2.05 20.29 18.95
CA ILE A 801 -3.43 20.55 19.41
C ILE A 801 -3.87 21.98 19.03
N GLN A 802 -2.96 22.96 19.08
CA GLN A 802 -3.24 24.34 18.65
C GLN A 802 -3.50 24.44 17.14
N GLU A 803 -2.78 23.70 16.34
CA GLU A 803 -2.91 23.64 14.88
C GLU A 803 -4.29 23.07 14.49
N VAL A 804 -4.72 22.00 15.15
CA VAL A 804 -6.06 21.39 14.95
C VAL A 804 -7.18 22.33 15.35
N LEU A 805 -7.02 23.11 16.41
CA LEU A 805 -8.02 24.07 16.89
C LEU A 805 -8.19 25.29 15.97
N ASN A 806 -7.16 25.66 15.24
CA ASN A 806 -7.22 26.81 14.34
C ASN A 806 -7.89 26.48 13.01
N ASN A 807 -8.05 25.17 12.69
CA ASN A 807 -8.56 24.68 11.40
C ASN A 807 -10.05 24.30 11.42
N GLU A 808 -10.74 24.28 12.56
CA GLU A 808 -12.17 23.94 12.64
C GLU A 808 -13.04 25.12 13.14
N ASN A 809 -13.94 25.52 12.27
CA ASN A 809 -15.00 26.51 12.62
C ASN A 809 -16.26 25.76 13.05
N ASN A 810 -16.39 25.41 14.29
CA ASN A 810 -17.68 25.37 15.04
C ASN A 810 -17.54 24.52 16.31
N ASP A 811 -17.18 25.12 17.36
CA ASP A 811 -17.75 24.87 18.70
C ASP A 811 -17.07 25.80 19.73
N GLY A 812 -17.74 26.91 20.02
CA GLY A 812 -17.14 27.97 20.82
C GLY A 812 -16.79 27.57 22.26
N GLN A 813 -17.48 26.60 22.85
CA GLN A 813 -17.20 26.18 24.23
C GLN A 813 -16.06 25.17 24.33
N LEU A 814 -15.92 24.26 23.35
CA LEU A 814 -14.83 23.30 23.34
C LEU A 814 -13.50 23.98 23.02
N LYS A 815 -13.49 24.88 22.04
CA LYS A 815 -12.31 25.70 21.70
C LYS A 815 -11.86 26.58 22.89
N THR A 816 -12.78 27.10 23.68
CA THR A 816 -12.43 27.95 24.85
C THR A 816 -11.83 27.11 25.98
N LYS A 817 -12.38 25.93 26.27
CA LYS A 817 -11.81 25.02 27.28
C LYS A 817 -10.45 24.46 26.86
N ILE A 818 -10.27 24.06 25.59
CA ILE A 818 -8.99 23.56 25.11
C ILE A 818 -7.95 24.68 25.04
N ARG A 819 -8.31 25.88 24.58
CA ARG A 819 -7.41 27.06 24.67
C ARG A 819 -6.99 27.39 26.11
N GLN A 820 -7.88 27.19 27.06
CA GLN A 820 -7.59 27.45 28.50
C GLN A 820 -6.63 26.39 29.05
N ILE A 821 -6.81 25.10 28.67
CA ILE A 821 -5.92 24.02 29.05
C ILE A 821 -4.54 24.20 28.39
N ILE A 822 -4.50 24.60 27.13
CA ILE A 822 -3.25 24.90 26.42
C ILE A 822 -2.53 26.07 27.06
N LYS A 823 -3.25 27.15 27.39
CA LYS A 823 -2.66 28.36 28.00
C LYS A 823 -2.09 28.11 29.40
N THR A 824 -2.70 27.18 30.16
CA THR A 824 -2.21 26.83 31.50
C THR A 824 -1.05 25.86 31.46
N ASN A 825 -0.86 25.11 30.36
CA ASN A 825 0.22 24.12 30.24
C ASN A 825 1.31 24.49 29.21
N THR A 826 1.22 25.64 28.57
CA THR A 826 2.26 26.12 27.65
C THR A 826 3.41 26.71 28.45
N ILE A 827 4.57 26.20 28.27
CA ILE A 827 5.79 26.72 28.87
C ILE A 827 6.02 28.12 28.34
N SER A 828 6.15 29.06 29.25
CA SER A 828 6.38 30.44 28.86
C SER A 828 7.74 30.58 28.18
N LYS A 829 7.84 31.50 27.23
CA LYS A 829 9.12 31.83 26.57
C LYS A 829 10.24 32.15 27.55
N ASN A 830 9.87 32.64 28.73
CA ASN A 830 10.79 32.96 29.82
C ASN A 830 11.33 31.69 30.52
N GLU A 831 10.50 30.65 30.65
CA GLU A 831 10.95 29.38 31.26
C GLU A 831 11.90 28.63 30.35
N TRP A 832 11.64 28.68 29.03
CA TRP A 832 12.56 28.11 28.03
C TRP A 832 13.90 28.84 27.99
N GLN A 833 13.89 30.17 28.03
CA GLN A 833 15.12 30.97 28.09
C GLN A 833 15.91 30.74 29.41
N SER A 834 15.19 30.60 30.53
CA SER A 834 15.81 30.25 31.81
C SER A 834 16.45 28.86 31.80
N PHE A 835 15.76 27.91 31.21
CA PHE A 835 16.30 26.56 31.01
C PHE A 835 17.56 26.58 30.14
N GLU A 836 17.54 27.26 29.01
CA GLU A 836 18.67 27.37 28.10
C GLU A 836 19.86 28.03 28.80
N LYS A 837 19.64 29.05 29.58
CA LYS A 837 20.67 29.73 30.38
C LYS A 837 21.27 28.81 31.45
N ASN A 838 20.44 28.03 32.12
CA ASN A 838 20.92 27.06 33.14
C ASN A 838 21.70 25.90 32.50
N LEU A 839 21.30 25.45 31.32
CA LEU A 839 22.02 24.42 30.58
C LEU A 839 23.43 24.88 30.17
N PHE A 840 23.55 26.12 29.68
CA PHE A 840 24.87 26.69 29.37
C PHE A 840 25.73 26.85 30.60
N LYS A 841 25.16 27.28 31.72
CA LYS A 841 25.85 27.45 33.00
C LYS A 841 26.31 26.12 33.58
N SER A 842 25.53 25.06 33.48
CA SER A 842 25.93 23.72 33.95
C SER A 842 27.03 23.05 33.10
N HIS A 843 27.27 23.54 31.88
CA HIS A 843 28.32 23.05 30.99
C HIS A 843 29.37 24.14 30.64
N GLU A 844 29.51 25.17 31.45
CA GLU A 844 30.32 26.34 31.17
C GLU A 844 31.79 25.98 30.86
N GLU A 845 32.42 25.14 31.68
CA GLU A 845 33.78 24.67 31.45
C GLU A 845 33.99 23.92 30.14
N PHE A 846 32.98 23.14 29.74
CA PHE A 846 32.99 22.42 28.46
C PHE A 846 32.87 23.41 27.30
N VAL A 847 32.00 24.40 27.43
CA VAL A 847 31.80 25.42 26.40
C VAL A 847 33.05 26.26 26.22
N GLU A 848 33.69 26.64 27.30
CA GLU A 848 34.98 27.39 27.26
C GLU A 848 36.09 26.59 26.59
N ARG A 849 36.27 25.32 26.97
CA ARG A 849 37.28 24.44 26.38
C ARG A 849 37.03 24.21 24.90
N LEU A 850 35.77 23.96 24.53
CA LEU A 850 35.39 23.73 23.13
C LEU A 850 35.59 24.98 22.27
N SER A 851 35.17 26.16 22.77
CA SER A 851 35.26 27.42 22.03
C SER A 851 36.70 27.92 21.91
N LYS A 852 37.53 27.67 22.92
CA LYS A 852 38.96 28.00 22.88
C LYS A 852 39.73 27.13 21.89
N LYS A 853 39.34 25.86 21.77
CA LYS A 853 39.98 24.90 20.85
C LYS A 853 39.54 25.04 19.42
N TYR A 854 38.26 25.44 19.20
CA TYR A 854 37.62 25.58 17.91
C TYR A 854 36.88 26.91 17.78
N PRO A 855 37.58 28.03 17.53
CA PRO A 855 36.95 29.37 17.48
C PRO A 855 35.97 29.60 16.34
N SER A 856 35.94 28.72 15.34
CA SER A 856 35.04 28.78 14.17
C SER A 856 33.60 28.29 14.46
N LEU A 857 33.32 27.76 15.65
CA LEU A 857 32.02 27.23 16.00
C LEU A 857 31.03 28.35 16.32
N THR A 858 29.88 28.27 15.74
CA THR A 858 28.76 29.20 15.98
C THR A 858 28.01 28.82 17.27
N SER A 859 27.20 29.74 17.80
CA SER A 859 26.33 29.47 18.95
C SER A 859 25.42 28.24 18.75
N LYS A 860 24.98 27.98 17.50
CA LYS A 860 24.20 26.80 17.16
C LYS A 860 25.03 25.50 17.18
N ASP A 861 26.28 25.60 16.77
CA ASP A 861 27.20 24.46 16.84
C ASP A 861 27.50 24.09 18.29
N ILE A 862 27.68 25.10 19.16
CA ILE A 862 27.91 24.92 20.61
C ILE A 862 26.70 24.29 21.29
N LYS A 863 25.50 24.75 20.98
CA LYS A 863 24.25 24.12 21.46
C LYS A 863 24.16 22.65 21.07
N LEU A 864 24.40 22.35 19.80
CA LEU A 864 24.42 20.98 19.32
C LEU A 864 25.49 20.14 20.06
N SER A 865 26.66 20.70 20.31
CA SER A 865 27.75 20.03 21.04
C SER A 865 27.36 19.68 22.47
N ILE A 866 26.65 20.56 23.18
CA ILE A 866 26.13 20.30 24.53
C ILE A 866 25.13 19.15 24.53
N TYR A 867 24.17 19.15 23.57
CA TYR A 867 23.19 18.10 23.45
C TYR A 867 23.82 16.73 23.10
N LEU A 868 24.86 16.75 22.27
CA LEU A 868 25.63 15.55 21.95
C LEU A 868 26.40 15.04 23.15
N LYS A 869 26.98 15.91 23.97
CA LYS A 869 27.64 15.54 25.23
C LYS A 869 26.67 14.91 26.23
N MET A 870 25.39 15.33 26.21
CA MET A 870 24.32 14.73 27.00
C MET A 870 23.80 13.41 26.43
N ASN A 871 24.40 12.88 25.39
CA ASN A 871 24.04 11.65 24.70
C ASN A 871 22.64 11.66 24.09
N LEU A 872 22.13 12.81 23.67
CA LEU A 872 20.84 12.89 23.00
C LEU A 872 20.96 12.46 21.55
N SER A 873 20.00 11.67 21.09
CA SER A 873 19.90 11.24 19.70
C SER A 873 19.44 12.38 18.80
N SER A 874 19.66 12.28 17.49
CA SER A 874 19.22 13.31 16.54
C SER A 874 17.71 13.51 16.52
N LYS A 875 16.93 12.51 16.88
CA LYS A 875 15.47 12.62 17.04
C LYS A 875 15.08 13.45 18.27
N GLU A 876 15.84 13.34 19.33
CA GLU A 876 15.63 14.10 20.58
C GLU A 876 16.16 15.54 20.47
N ILE A 877 17.21 15.75 19.70
CA ILE A 877 17.81 17.07 19.46
C ILE A 877 16.93 17.93 18.53
N ALA A 878 16.23 17.33 17.58
CA ALA A 878 15.44 18.04 16.58
C ALA A 878 14.42 19.02 17.22
N PRO A 879 13.57 18.60 18.17
CA PRO A 879 12.64 19.51 18.85
C PRO A 879 13.34 20.53 19.73
N LEU A 880 14.45 20.19 20.38
CA LEU A 880 15.21 21.09 21.24
C LEU A 880 15.91 22.23 20.48
N MET A 881 16.21 22.01 19.21
CA MET A 881 16.78 23.03 18.32
C MET A 881 15.77 23.67 17.39
N ASN A 882 14.52 23.26 17.45
CA ASN A 882 13.43 23.66 16.59
C ASN A 882 13.76 23.52 15.07
N ILE A 883 14.28 22.35 14.69
CA ILE A 883 14.60 22.00 13.31
C ILE A 883 14.19 20.55 13.03
N SER A 884 14.07 20.20 11.76
CA SER A 884 13.75 18.82 11.38
C SER A 884 14.88 17.85 11.72
N PHE A 885 14.57 16.58 11.85
CA PHE A 885 15.56 15.51 12.03
C PHE A 885 16.68 15.56 10.96
N ARG A 886 16.30 15.77 9.69
CA ARG A 886 17.28 15.99 8.60
C ARG A 886 18.12 17.23 8.81
N GLY A 887 17.54 18.27 9.40
CA GLY A 887 18.26 19.48 9.79
C GLY A 887 19.32 19.20 10.83
N VAL A 888 19.02 18.39 11.86
CA VAL A 888 20.00 17.98 12.87
C VAL A 888 21.13 17.17 12.25
N GLU A 889 20.83 16.20 11.40
CA GLU A 889 21.86 15.39 10.73
C GLU A 889 22.78 16.25 9.85
N LEU A 890 22.24 17.21 9.13
CA LEU A 890 23.03 18.16 8.36
C LEU A 890 23.90 19.05 9.26
N HIS A 891 23.37 19.48 10.40
CA HIS A 891 24.15 20.23 11.39
C HIS A 891 25.25 19.38 12.02
N ARG A 892 25.00 18.11 12.33
CA ARG A 892 26.00 17.15 12.82
C ARG A 892 27.11 16.93 11.79
N TYR A 893 26.75 16.79 10.52
CA TYR A 893 27.73 16.68 9.43
C TYR A 893 28.61 17.94 9.33
N ARG A 894 28.02 19.14 9.39
CA ARG A 894 28.75 20.41 9.36
C ARG A 894 29.63 20.60 10.60
N LEU A 895 29.14 20.23 11.76
CA LEU A 895 29.87 20.27 13.04
C LEU A 895 31.08 19.34 12.97
N ARG A 896 30.90 18.11 12.44
CA ARG A 896 32.00 17.17 12.21
C ARG A 896 33.11 17.76 11.35
N LYS A 897 32.72 18.42 10.26
CA LYS A 897 33.66 19.07 9.35
C LYS A 897 34.41 20.22 10.00
N LYS A 898 33.75 21.00 10.85
CA LYS A 898 34.38 22.12 11.61
C LYS A 898 35.29 21.63 12.70
N LEU A 899 35.08 20.44 13.21
CA LEU A 899 35.91 19.80 14.27
C LEU A 899 37.02 18.92 13.64
N GLU A 900 37.12 18.87 12.32
CA GLU A 900 38.09 18.09 11.53
C GLU A 900 38.11 16.58 11.86
N LEU A 901 36.93 16.01 12.18
CA LEU A 901 36.78 14.61 12.54
C LEU A 901 36.56 13.73 11.30
N SER A 902 37.24 12.57 11.26
CA SER A 902 37.04 11.55 10.23
C SER A 902 35.65 10.91 10.28
N GLN A 903 35.24 10.18 9.21
CA GLN A 903 33.91 9.54 9.17
C GLN A 903 33.70 8.46 10.24
N ASP A 904 34.77 7.81 10.64
CA ASP A 904 34.76 6.68 11.59
C ASP A 904 34.81 7.09 13.07
N GLU A 905 35.11 8.35 13.36
CA GLU A 905 35.18 8.85 14.74
C GLU A 905 33.79 9.21 15.27
N SER A 906 33.44 8.73 16.45
CA SER A 906 32.17 9.05 17.09
C SER A 906 32.13 10.47 17.60
N LEU A 907 31.23 11.30 17.08
CA LEU A 907 31.05 12.69 17.51
C LEU A 907 30.68 12.78 19.01
N TYR A 908 29.93 11.83 19.54
CA TYR A 908 29.59 11.71 20.94
C TYR A 908 30.81 11.44 21.84
N LYS A 909 31.62 10.44 21.48
CA LYS A 909 32.84 10.11 22.21
C LYS A 909 33.81 11.30 22.22
N PHE A 910 33.88 12.01 21.10
CA PHE A 910 34.71 13.21 21.01
C PHE A 910 34.19 14.33 21.93
N MET A 911 32.89 14.56 22.06
CA MET A 911 32.32 15.57 22.97
C MET A 911 32.54 15.25 24.45
N ILE A 912 32.65 13.99 24.79
CA ILE A 912 32.97 13.57 26.17
C ILE A 912 34.46 13.79 26.47
N SER A 913 35.33 13.61 25.48
CA SER A 913 36.79 13.74 25.69
C SER A 913 37.28 15.18 25.78
N ILE A 914 36.46 16.16 25.41
CA ILE A 914 36.68 17.59 25.57
C ILE A 914 36.22 18.06 26.96
#